data_87a285523223cb4ebe5d6fa27b11e8ee
#
_entry.id   87a285523223cb4ebe5d6fa27b11e8ee
#
_cell.length_a   1.000
_cell.length_b   1.000
_cell.length_c   1.000
_cell.angle_alpha   90.00
_cell.angle_beta   90.00
_cell.angle_gamma   90.00
#
_symmetry.space_group_name_H-M   'P 1'
#
loop_
_entity.id
_entity.type
_entity.pdbx_description
1 polymer ?
#
loop_
_entity_poly.entity_id
_entity_poly.type
_entity_poly.pdbx_seq_one_letter_code
_entity_poly.pdbx_strand_id
1 'polypeptide(L)'
;MRNTLIILILSTLIPFNIYCQQTTLTGNVSDLEGPLEFTTVNITNSSFNTTTDIKGNYIIKDIPTGTYEISISFLGYSEVVKTITLSGTPGIQKLDFLLTEKQLTLDEIVVSGTKTFKRKTNSPVIVNVVNSKDLDNIQACNLSEGLKFQPGLRVETDCQTCNYTQLRMNGLAGGYSQILINGRPIFSPLTGLYGMEQLPVNMIERIEVVRGAGSSLYGSSAIGGTVNVITKLPKKNSHEINYNYQNINGQSDDHQLMGNTTIVTDHKNAGISFFINRRERDFYDHNNDNFSEIPLIENTSLGMNAFFIPADNQKVELSLSHLNEYRYGGEMVDKPAYLTQQSEERTHNVGMASLDYQINFNQNNSSIITYAAWQNTARKHYTGIIPDEPLRFQQHIENPPYGLSDVTTFNTGVQFNHKINNFLNGSNTFTLGTEYVYDDVYDEIGSYNYLIDQSTKSSGLFLQSDWTILPQLTLLSGVRLDLHNLVDDVIVNPRVSLLYKIKDFTQLRLNYGTGFRAPQSFDADLHIAFAGGGISRINLSPELEPEKSRSLSASVNFDKPTEHFVAGFTIEGFYTRLNNAFFLDPAGEDEFGELFIKRNGQGATVQGATIELRANYDRKIQIEAGATFQSSRFDNAVQYIDELEGSRDFIRTPNQYGFTTLSYTPNKKINANINYIYTGSMIVPHFSGAPNQTNDEIITSPTFSELSLKVGYEVEINRIEGFIEFYGGIKNITNAYQDQFDIGKNRDSNFVYGPSQPRTVYVGLKIRG
;
A
#
# COMPACT_ATOMS: atom_id res chain seq x y z
N MET A 1 5.47 40.95 -78.82
CA MET A 1 6.51 40.90 -77.78
C MET A 1 5.91 40.81 -76.34
N ARG A 2 4.67 40.35 -76.15
CA ARG A 2 4.04 40.34 -74.77
C ARG A 2 3.63 38.92 -74.32
N ASN A 3 3.76 37.92 -75.20
CA ASN A 3 3.42 36.52 -74.88
C ASN A 3 4.66 35.61 -74.66
N THR A 4 5.87 36.13 -74.90
CA THR A 4 7.11 35.34 -74.72
C THR A 4 7.72 35.52 -73.32
N LEU A 5 7.28 36.55 -72.58
CA LEU A 5 7.79 36.82 -71.21
C LEU A 5 7.03 36.02 -70.13
N ILE A 6 5.81 35.53 -70.45
CA ILE A 6 5.02 34.72 -69.50
C ILE A 6 5.45 33.25 -69.46
N ILE A 7 6.00 32.74 -70.57
CA ILE A 7 6.51 31.36 -70.63
C ILE A 7 7.86 31.21 -69.93
N LEU A 8 8.63 32.28 -69.84
CA LEU A 8 9.96 32.22 -69.17
C LEU A 8 9.85 32.35 -67.62
N ILE A 9 8.74 32.88 -67.11
CA ILE A 9 8.50 32.95 -65.64
C ILE A 9 7.83 31.67 -65.11
N LEU A 10 7.11 30.90 -65.93
CA LEU A 10 6.52 29.64 -65.55
C LEU A 10 7.49 28.44 -65.59
N SER A 11 8.64 28.59 -66.24
CA SER A 11 9.66 27.51 -66.31
C SER A 11 10.65 27.48 -65.13
N THR A 12 10.60 28.47 -64.24
CA THR A 12 11.47 28.54 -63.03
C THR A 12 10.83 28.03 -61.74
N LEU A 13 9.57 27.57 -61.77
CA LEU A 13 8.90 26.91 -60.65
C LEU A 13 8.91 25.40 -60.82
N ILE A 14 10.07 24.80 -61.02
CA ILE A 14 10.26 23.37 -60.76
C ILE A 14 10.41 23.27 -59.25
N PRO A 15 9.52 22.57 -58.52
CA PRO A 15 9.77 22.28 -57.12
C PRO A 15 10.98 21.37 -57.07
N PHE A 16 12.10 21.86 -56.59
CA PHE A 16 13.15 21.00 -56.07
C PHE A 16 12.56 20.20 -54.94
N ASN A 17 12.09 18.98 -55.21
CA ASN A 17 11.87 17.99 -54.17
C ASN A 17 13.24 17.68 -53.56
N ILE A 18 13.59 18.40 -52.51
CA ILE A 18 14.67 18.04 -51.61
C ILE A 18 14.19 16.75 -50.94
N TYR A 19 14.60 15.61 -51.47
CA TYR A 19 14.51 14.33 -50.77
C TYR A 19 15.35 14.48 -49.51
N CYS A 20 14.72 14.82 -48.38
CA CYS A 20 15.35 14.75 -47.09
C CYS A 20 15.64 13.26 -46.84
N GLN A 21 16.91 12.88 -46.91
CA GLN A 21 17.29 11.51 -46.60
C GLN A 21 17.08 11.29 -45.13
N GLN A 22 16.21 10.35 -44.80
CA GLN A 22 15.79 10.03 -43.41
C GLN A 22 16.43 8.72 -43.00
N THR A 23 16.91 8.68 -41.76
CA THR A 23 17.53 7.51 -41.13
C THR A 23 16.71 7.05 -39.95
N THR A 24 16.65 5.76 -39.73
CA THR A 24 16.05 5.17 -38.53
C THR A 24 17.14 4.81 -37.54
N LEU A 25 17.05 5.33 -36.31
CA LEU A 25 17.90 4.95 -35.20
C LEU A 25 17.22 3.89 -34.37
N THR A 26 17.90 2.80 -34.05
CA THR A 26 17.43 1.73 -33.17
C THR A 26 18.53 1.32 -32.22
N GLY A 27 18.21 0.66 -31.15
CA GLY A 27 19.19 0.12 -30.22
C GLY A 27 18.53 -0.48 -28.98
N ASN A 28 19.37 -0.91 -28.07
CA ASN A 28 18.97 -1.47 -26.79
C ASN A 28 19.55 -0.65 -25.63
N VAL A 29 18.77 -0.46 -24.58
CA VAL A 29 19.22 0.16 -23.33
C VAL A 29 19.14 -0.89 -22.24
N SER A 30 20.24 -1.15 -21.56
CA SER A 30 20.35 -2.14 -20.50
C SER A 30 21.26 -1.65 -19.39
N ASP A 31 21.23 -2.34 -18.27
CA ASP A 31 22.25 -2.28 -17.21
C ASP A 31 22.95 -3.62 -17.05
N LEU A 32 23.69 -3.81 -15.95
CA LEU A 32 24.36 -5.09 -15.64
C LEU A 32 23.38 -6.20 -15.25
N GLU A 33 22.14 -5.84 -14.87
CA GLU A 33 21.10 -6.79 -14.46
C GLU A 33 20.15 -7.14 -15.62
N GLY A 34 20.04 -6.30 -16.65
CA GLY A 34 19.22 -6.59 -17.82
C GLY A 34 18.70 -5.39 -18.59
N PRO A 35 17.70 -5.61 -19.47
CA PRO A 35 17.10 -4.54 -20.25
C PRO A 35 16.30 -3.58 -19.35
N LEU A 36 16.38 -2.29 -19.69
CA LEU A 36 15.68 -1.22 -18.97
C LEU A 36 14.45 -0.80 -19.78
N GLU A 37 13.26 -1.17 -19.29
CA GLU A 37 11.97 -0.78 -19.85
C GLU A 37 11.64 0.68 -19.50
N PHE A 38 10.93 1.39 -20.39
CA PHE A 38 10.51 2.81 -20.24
C PHE A 38 11.67 3.81 -20.10
N THR A 39 12.89 3.43 -20.47
CA THR A 39 14.02 4.36 -20.54
C THR A 39 13.76 5.42 -21.59
N THR A 40 13.91 6.69 -21.24
CA THR A 40 13.73 7.79 -22.19
C THR A 40 14.96 7.92 -23.07
N VAL A 41 14.74 7.86 -24.38
CA VAL A 41 15.73 8.12 -25.44
C VAL A 41 15.36 9.42 -26.12
N ASN A 42 16.17 10.44 -25.99
CA ASN A 42 15.90 11.78 -26.50
C ASN A 42 17.03 12.27 -27.38
N ILE A 43 16.72 12.83 -28.55
CA ILE A 43 17.66 13.57 -29.36
C ILE A 43 17.64 15.03 -28.89
N THR A 44 18.74 15.48 -28.28
CA THR A 44 18.84 16.79 -27.66
C THR A 44 18.54 17.92 -28.67
N ASN A 45 17.80 18.93 -28.23
CA ASN A 45 17.34 20.06 -29.04
C ASN A 45 16.48 19.70 -30.27
N SER A 46 15.77 18.56 -30.21
CA SER A 46 14.84 18.14 -31.25
C SER A 46 13.52 17.65 -30.69
N SER A 47 12.54 17.40 -31.54
CA SER A 47 11.27 16.75 -31.17
C SER A 47 11.33 15.21 -31.18
N PHE A 48 12.48 14.64 -31.54
CA PHE A 48 12.66 13.19 -31.66
C PHE A 48 12.96 12.57 -30.30
N ASN A 49 11.98 11.87 -29.75
CA ASN A 49 12.11 11.12 -28.51
C ASN A 49 11.27 9.83 -28.56
N THR A 50 11.66 8.86 -27.77
CA THR A 50 10.93 7.59 -27.60
C THR A 50 11.22 7.03 -26.21
N THR A 51 10.56 5.94 -25.86
CA THR A 51 10.89 5.12 -24.68
C THR A 51 11.21 3.71 -25.11
N THR A 52 12.01 3.00 -24.33
CA THR A 52 12.31 1.60 -24.56
C THR A 52 11.10 0.72 -24.27
N ASP A 53 11.01 -0.39 -25.01
CA ASP A 53 10.06 -1.48 -24.74
C ASP A 53 10.52 -2.35 -23.55
N ILE A 54 9.76 -3.38 -23.22
CA ILE A 54 10.04 -4.33 -22.12
C ILE A 54 11.34 -5.13 -22.27
N LYS A 55 11.90 -5.18 -23.48
CA LYS A 55 13.21 -5.77 -23.77
C LYS A 55 14.32 -4.71 -23.83
N GLY A 56 14.03 -3.47 -23.46
CA GLY A 56 14.96 -2.36 -23.52
C GLY A 56 15.22 -1.82 -24.94
N ASN A 57 14.49 -2.27 -25.98
CA ASN A 57 14.72 -1.81 -27.35
C ASN A 57 14.00 -0.49 -27.60
N TYR A 58 14.61 0.35 -28.41
CA TYR A 58 14.03 1.60 -28.88
C TYR A 58 14.17 1.78 -30.38
N ILE A 59 13.28 2.57 -30.96
CA ILE A 59 13.30 2.96 -32.35
C ILE A 59 12.85 4.42 -32.52
N ILE A 60 13.65 5.22 -33.21
CA ILE A 60 13.32 6.59 -33.66
C ILE A 60 13.41 6.62 -35.17
N LYS A 61 12.30 6.95 -35.82
CA LYS A 61 12.20 6.96 -37.28
C LYS A 61 12.32 8.37 -37.85
N ASP A 62 12.62 8.47 -39.13
CA ASP A 62 12.52 9.67 -39.93
C ASP A 62 13.42 10.82 -39.45
N ILE A 63 14.60 10.49 -38.88
CA ILE A 63 15.57 11.46 -38.41
C ILE A 63 16.33 12.01 -39.65
N PRO A 64 16.35 13.35 -39.85
CA PRO A 64 17.16 13.94 -40.89
C PRO A 64 18.66 13.63 -40.75
N THR A 65 19.40 13.70 -41.83
CA THR A 65 20.87 13.58 -41.78
C THR A 65 21.47 14.75 -40.97
N GLY A 66 22.45 14.42 -40.12
CA GLY A 66 23.07 15.43 -39.26
C GLY A 66 23.84 14.78 -38.12
N THR A 67 24.50 15.62 -37.33
CA THR A 67 25.16 15.19 -36.10
C THR A 67 24.25 15.56 -34.91
N TYR A 68 23.96 14.56 -34.10
CA TYR A 68 23.01 14.66 -32.98
C TYR A 68 23.63 14.19 -31.68
N GLU A 69 23.26 14.83 -30.59
CA GLU A 69 23.48 14.30 -29.26
C GLU A 69 22.25 13.53 -28.82
N ILE A 70 22.44 12.25 -28.45
CA ILE A 70 21.42 11.38 -27.97
C ILE A 70 21.61 11.24 -26.47
N SER A 71 20.62 11.70 -25.69
CA SER A 71 20.58 11.59 -24.27
C SER A 71 19.66 10.43 -23.87
N ILE A 72 20.21 9.52 -23.07
CA ILE A 72 19.47 8.41 -22.48
C ILE A 72 19.32 8.70 -20.99
N SER A 73 18.08 8.79 -20.55
CA SER A 73 17.77 9.00 -19.13
C SER A 73 16.80 7.93 -18.64
N PHE A 74 17.22 7.24 -17.61
CA PHE A 74 16.38 6.31 -16.86
C PHE A 74 16.55 6.58 -15.39
N LEU A 75 15.48 6.31 -14.66
CA LEU A 75 15.44 6.59 -13.25
C LEU A 75 16.41 5.71 -12.48
N GLY A 76 17.14 6.31 -11.53
CA GLY A 76 18.15 5.57 -10.78
C GLY A 76 19.48 5.41 -11.50
N TYR A 77 19.59 5.88 -12.74
CA TYR A 77 20.79 5.73 -13.57
C TYR A 77 21.43 7.06 -13.93
N SER A 78 22.73 7.03 -14.15
CA SER A 78 23.45 8.19 -14.70
C SER A 78 23.00 8.41 -16.14
N GLU A 79 22.67 9.67 -16.47
CA GLU A 79 22.36 10.04 -17.83
C GLU A 79 23.58 9.78 -18.71
N VAL A 80 23.36 9.10 -19.83
CA VAL A 80 24.39 8.84 -20.82
C VAL A 80 24.10 9.67 -22.07
N VAL A 81 25.05 10.51 -22.48
CA VAL A 81 24.97 11.29 -23.71
C VAL A 81 26.00 10.77 -24.67
N LYS A 82 25.59 10.45 -25.91
CA LYS A 82 26.48 10.07 -27.00
C LYS A 82 26.19 10.91 -28.23
N THR A 83 27.24 11.37 -28.89
CA THR A 83 27.15 12.04 -30.19
C THR A 83 27.15 11.01 -31.29
N ILE A 84 26.21 11.13 -32.23
CA ILE A 84 26.10 10.27 -33.41
C ILE A 84 25.98 11.13 -34.68
N THR A 85 26.64 10.71 -35.74
CA THR A 85 26.46 11.34 -37.04
C THR A 85 25.66 10.39 -37.93
N LEU A 86 24.47 10.82 -38.32
CA LEU A 86 23.61 10.12 -39.26
C LEU A 86 24.00 10.52 -40.68
N SER A 87 24.64 9.61 -41.39
CA SER A 87 25.11 9.82 -42.76
C SER A 87 24.00 9.61 -43.80
N GLY A 88 24.08 10.27 -44.93
CA GLY A 88 23.02 10.41 -45.93
C GLY A 88 22.64 9.14 -46.73
N THR A 89 22.96 7.95 -46.29
CA THR A 89 22.41 6.71 -46.82
C THR A 89 21.18 6.31 -46.03
N PRO A 90 20.00 6.18 -46.69
CA PRO A 90 18.80 5.65 -45.99
C PRO A 90 19.11 4.28 -45.40
N GLY A 91 18.94 4.12 -44.10
CA GLY A 91 19.26 2.86 -43.43
C GLY A 91 18.90 2.87 -41.97
N ILE A 92 19.03 1.70 -41.33
CA ILE A 92 18.89 1.53 -39.89
C ILE A 92 20.28 1.65 -39.28
N GLN A 93 20.43 2.61 -38.34
CA GLN A 93 21.64 2.74 -37.55
C GLN A 93 21.36 2.23 -36.13
N LYS A 94 22.23 1.34 -35.64
CA LYS A 94 22.08 0.75 -34.32
C LYS A 94 23.02 1.43 -33.31
N LEU A 95 22.47 1.79 -32.12
CA LEU A 95 23.25 2.37 -31.04
C LEU A 95 22.72 1.85 -29.69
N ASP A 96 23.51 1.00 -29.05
CA ASP A 96 23.19 0.43 -27.76
C ASP A 96 23.80 1.26 -26.62
N PHE A 97 23.10 1.26 -25.46
CA PHE A 97 23.52 1.97 -24.26
C PHE A 97 23.52 1.03 -23.06
N LEU A 98 24.63 1.05 -22.34
CA LEU A 98 24.73 0.44 -21.02
C LEU A 98 24.67 1.56 -19.98
N LEU A 99 23.64 1.55 -19.16
CA LEU A 99 23.48 2.51 -18.08
C LEU A 99 24.11 1.97 -16.80
N THR A 100 24.72 2.86 -16.04
CA THR A 100 25.22 2.57 -14.69
C THR A 100 24.30 3.23 -13.67
N GLU A 101 23.94 2.50 -12.62
CA GLU A 101 23.12 3.07 -11.55
C GLU A 101 23.77 4.34 -10.99
N LYS A 102 22.98 5.39 -10.92
CA LYS A 102 23.42 6.64 -10.31
C LYS A 102 23.40 6.49 -8.81
N GLN A 103 24.53 6.77 -8.19
CA GLN A 103 24.74 6.48 -6.76
C GLN A 103 23.81 7.20 -5.80
N LEU A 104 23.12 8.25 -6.22
CA LEU A 104 22.28 9.08 -5.35
C LEU A 104 21.04 9.58 -6.12
N THR A 105 19.93 8.84 -6.09
CA THR A 105 18.63 9.35 -6.52
C THR A 105 17.57 9.04 -5.49
N LEU A 106 16.81 10.08 -5.11
CA LEU A 106 15.56 9.99 -4.35
C LEU A 106 14.36 9.82 -5.32
N ASP A 107 14.62 9.50 -6.57
CA ASP A 107 13.61 9.48 -7.63
C ASP A 107 13.30 8.04 -8.02
N GLU A 108 12.06 7.61 -7.83
CA GLU A 108 11.56 6.25 -8.04
C GLU A 108 10.42 6.25 -9.06
N ILE A 109 10.20 5.13 -9.75
CA ILE A 109 9.04 4.97 -10.63
C ILE A 109 7.85 4.53 -9.78
N VAL A 110 6.75 5.25 -9.90
CA VAL A 110 5.49 5.01 -9.22
C VAL A 110 4.34 4.87 -10.21
N VAL A 111 3.33 4.11 -9.85
CA VAL A 111 2.13 3.89 -10.67
C VAL A 111 0.84 4.31 -9.96
N SER A 112 0.81 4.27 -8.64
CA SER A 112 -0.42 4.40 -7.85
C SER A 112 -1.04 5.80 -7.91
N GLY A 113 -0.24 6.84 -8.13
CA GLY A 113 -0.75 8.23 -8.20
C GLY A 113 -1.57 8.54 -9.47
N THR A 114 -1.27 7.86 -10.58
CA THR A 114 -1.83 8.18 -11.92
C THR A 114 -2.34 6.98 -12.71
N LYS A 115 -2.22 5.75 -12.20
CA LYS A 115 -2.42 4.46 -12.94
C LYS A 115 -1.51 4.36 -14.20
N THR A 116 -0.45 5.17 -14.27
CA THR A 116 0.57 5.16 -15.32
C THR A 116 1.94 5.25 -14.69
N PHE A 117 2.95 4.60 -15.28
CA PHE A 117 4.33 4.66 -14.79
C PHE A 117 4.89 6.08 -14.91
N LYS A 118 5.32 6.64 -13.81
CA LYS A 118 5.84 8.00 -13.71
C LYS A 118 6.99 8.09 -12.71
N ARG A 119 7.93 8.99 -12.95
CA ARG A 119 8.89 9.36 -11.89
C ARG A 119 8.15 10.01 -10.73
N LYS A 120 8.48 9.65 -9.52
CA LYS A 120 7.93 10.23 -8.28
C LYS A 120 7.98 11.77 -8.31
N THR A 121 9.09 12.33 -8.77
CA THR A 121 9.29 13.79 -8.93
C THR A 121 8.41 14.42 -10.02
N ASN A 122 7.91 13.64 -10.97
CA ASN A 122 7.00 14.08 -12.04
C ASN A 122 5.53 13.78 -11.73
N SER A 123 5.25 13.07 -10.64
CA SER A 123 3.89 12.78 -10.22
C SER A 123 3.23 14.03 -9.63
N PRO A 124 2.06 14.44 -10.14
CA PRO A 124 1.30 15.56 -9.56
C PRO A 124 0.73 15.24 -8.17
N VAL A 125 0.68 13.96 -7.81
CA VAL A 125 0.25 13.48 -6.50
C VAL A 125 1.45 12.93 -5.75
N ILE A 126 1.52 13.17 -4.43
CA ILE A 126 2.58 12.59 -3.59
C ILE A 126 2.37 11.08 -3.51
N VAL A 127 3.42 10.34 -3.83
CA VAL A 127 3.49 8.89 -3.64
C VAL A 127 4.71 8.60 -2.77
N ASN A 128 4.48 8.06 -1.58
CA ASN A 128 5.54 7.55 -0.74
C ASN A 128 5.82 6.09 -1.11
N VAL A 129 7.07 5.69 -1.07
CA VAL A 129 7.51 4.35 -1.46
C VAL A 129 8.31 3.73 -0.33
N VAL A 130 7.97 2.49 0.02
CA VAL A 130 8.76 1.61 0.89
C VAL A 130 9.26 0.46 0.03
N ASN A 131 10.54 0.39 -0.21
CA ASN A 131 11.10 -0.69 -1.00
C ASN A 131 11.46 -1.92 -0.14
N SER A 132 11.79 -3.05 -0.75
CA SER A 132 12.10 -4.28 -0.04
C SER A 132 13.31 -4.16 0.89
N LYS A 133 14.27 -3.26 0.58
CA LYS A 133 15.42 -2.99 1.43
C LYS A 133 15.02 -2.24 2.70
N ASP A 134 14.09 -1.29 2.60
CA ASP A 134 13.56 -0.57 3.76
C ASP A 134 12.82 -1.52 4.69
N LEU A 135 12.01 -2.45 4.15
CA LEU A 135 11.34 -3.50 4.91
C LEU A 135 12.35 -4.41 5.64
N ASP A 136 13.46 -4.74 4.99
CA ASP A 136 14.54 -5.51 5.60
C ASP A 136 15.27 -4.71 6.70
N ASN A 137 15.56 -3.44 6.48
CA ASN A 137 16.23 -2.57 7.46
C ASN A 137 15.46 -2.44 8.78
N ILE A 138 14.14 -2.38 8.72
CA ILE A 138 13.28 -2.32 9.92
C ILE A 138 12.92 -3.70 10.46
N GLN A 139 13.37 -4.78 9.80
CA GLN A 139 13.05 -6.17 10.13
C GLN A 139 11.54 -6.41 10.21
N ALA A 140 10.80 -5.94 9.19
CA ALA A 140 9.38 -6.18 9.07
C ALA A 140 9.11 -7.66 8.73
N CYS A 141 8.13 -8.26 9.38
CA CYS A 141 7.68 -9.63 9.11
C CYS A 141 6.51 -9.66 8.11
N ASN A 142 5.71 -8.61 8.07
CA ASN A 142 4.50 -8.49 7.26
C ASN A 142 4.26 -7.03 6.81
N LEU A 143 3.20 -6.83 6.02
CA LEU A 143 2.85 -5.50 5.49
C LEU A 143 2.60 -4.47 6.61
N SER A 144 1.91 -4.85 7.69
CA SER A 144 1.53 -3.92 8.75
C SER A 144 2.74 -3.30 9.46
N GLU A 145 3.79 -4.08 9.71
CA GLU A 145 5.03 -3.59 10.30
C GLU A 145 5.77 -2.61 9.37
N GLY A 146 5.74 -2.87 8.05
CA GLY A 146 6.34 -1.98 7.05
C GLY A 146 5.69 -0.61 6.99
N LEU A 147 4.38 -0.53 7.20
CA LEU A 147 3.62 0.71 7.12
C LEU A 147 3.81 1.65 8.31
N LYS A 148 4.30 1.17 9.46
CA LYS A 148 4.58 1.99 10.66
C LYS A 148 5.60 3.11 10.41
N PHE A 149 6.46 2.95 9.40
CA PHE A 149 7.53 3.88 9.05
C PHE A 149 7.19 4.73 7.83
N GLN A 150 5.92 5.14 7.72
CA GLN A 150 5.46 6.03 6.65
C GLN A 150 4.80 7.27 7.21
N PRO A 151 5.11 8.47 6.66
CA PRO A 151 4.53 9.71 7.12
C PRO A 151 3.02 9.72 6.90
N GLY A 152 2.26 10.24 7.87
CA GLY A 152 0.80 10.27 7.82
C GLY A 152 0.12 8.93 8.08
N LEU A 153 0.87 7.86 8.32
CA LEU A 153 0.33 6.54 8.64
C LEU A 153 0.58 6.17 10.10
N ARG A 154 -0.38 5.48 10.68
CA ARG A 154 -0.27 4.80 11.96
C ARG A 154 -0.94 3.43 11.87
N VAL A 155 -0.24 2.42 12.34
CA VAL A 155 -0.77 1.05 12.47
C VAL A 155 -0.99 0.78 13.94
N GLU A 156 -2.19 0.37 14.30
CA GLU A 156 -2.58 0.05 15.66
C GLU A 156 -3.17 -1.36 15.78
N THR A 157 -3.17 -1.90 16.97
CA THR A 157 -3.88 -3.12 17.34
C THR A 157 -5.11 -2.71 18.14
N ASP A 158 -6.28 -3.24 17.81
CA ASP A 158 -7.55 -2.82 18.40
C ASP A 158 -8.16 -3.84 19.38
N CYS A 159 -7.59 -5.04 19.47
CA CYS A 159 -8.15 -6.09 20.30
C CYS A 159 -7.03 -7.01 20.79
N GLN A 160 -7.08 -7.42 22.06
CA GLN A 160 -6.09 -8.33 22.66
C GLN A 160 -6.26 -9.77 22.17
N THR A 161 -7.47 -10.27 22.18
CA THR A 161 -7.77 -11.67 21.83
C THR A 161 -7.69 -11.91 20.34
N CYS A 162 -8.22 -10.99 19.51
CA CYS A 162 -8.23 -11.13 18.07
C CYS A 162 -6.95 -10.61 17.40
N ASN A 163 -6.19 -9.72 18.03
CA ASN A 163 -5.02 -9.05 17.49
C ASN A 163 -5.32 -8.42 16.11
N TYR A 164 -6.44 -7.73 16.03
CA TYR A 164 -6.85 -7.04 14.84
C TYR A 164 -5.99 -5.79 14.63
N THR A 165 -5.46 -5.64 13.42
CA THR A 165 -4.55 -4.54 13.08
C THR A 165 -5.22 -3.56 12.12
N GLN A 166 -5.33 -2.29 12.53
CA GLN A 166 -5.87 -1.20 11.73
C GLN A 166 -4.80 -0.28 11.17
N LEU A 167 -4.99 0.16 9.91
CA LEU A 167 -4.22 1.24 9.32
C LEU A 167 -5.01 2.55 9.43
N ARG A 168 -4.46 3.53 10.14
CA ARG A 168 -4.98 4.91 10.10
C ARG A 168 -4.15 5.75 9.15
N MET A 169 -4.81 6.49 8.28
CA MET A 169 -4.18 7.38 7.31
C MET A 169 -4.66 8.81 7.53
N ASN A 170 -3.74 9.72 7.87
CA ASN A 170 -4.05 11.11 8.21
C ASN A 170 -5.20 11.23 9.25
N GLY A 171 -5.23 10.33 10.26
CA GLY A 171 -6.24 10.31 11.32
C GLY A 171 -7.59 9.70 10.95
N LEU A 172 -7.79 9.24 9.74
CA LEU A 172 -8.95 8.46 9.33
C LEU A 172 -8.76 6.98 9.65
N ALA A 173 -9.80 6.30 10.09
CA ALA A 173 -9.79 4.88 10.43
C ALA A 173 -9.55 3.97 9.22
N GLY A 174 -9.31 2.68 9.45
CA GLY A 174 -8.93 1.71 8.41
C GLY A 174 -9.92 1.60 7.26
N GLY A 175 -11.21 1.67 7.52
CA GLY A 175 -12.26 1.61 6.51
C GLY A 175 -12.28 2.77 5.49
N TYR A 176 -11.47 3.82 5.71
CA TYR A 176 -11.29 4.93 4.78
C TYR A 176 -10.05 4.80 3.89
N SER A 177 -9.29 3.72 4.03
CA SER A 177 -8.07 3.47 3.25
C SER A 177 -8.19 2.18 2.48
N GLN A 178 -7.88 2.22 1.18
CA GLN A 178 -7.96 1.03 0.33
C GLN A 178 -6.59 0.38 0.15
N ILE A 179 -6.52 -0.91 0.42
CA ILE A 179 -5.34 -1.73 0.16
C ILE A 179 -5.48 -2.41 -1.19
N LEU A 180 -4.45 -2.29 -2.02
CA LEU A 180 -4.39 -2.84 -3.36
C LEU A 180 -3.22 -3.82 -3.47
N ILE A 181 -3.38 -4.85 -4.30
CA ILE A 181 -2.27 -5.70 -4.75
C ILE A 181 -2.12 -5.50 -6.25
N ASN A 182 -0.94 -5.02 -6.70
CA ASN A 182 -0.65 -4.66 -8.09
C ASN A 182 -1.71 -3.71 -8.72
N GLY A 183 -2.23 -2.77 -7.91
CA GLY A 183 -3.25 -1.82 -8.34
C GLY A 183 -4.68 -2.38 -8.39
N ARG A 184 -4.94 -3.58 -7.85
CA ARG A 184 -6.25 -4.24 -7.86
C ARG A 184 -6.85 -4.25 -6.46
N PRO A 185 -8.09 -3.80 -6.28
CA PRO A 185 -8.79 -3.82 -5.00
C PRO A 185 -9.36 -5.23 -4.72
N ILE A 186 -8.48 -6.22 -4.59
CA ILE A 186 -8.84 -7.59 -4.25
C ILE A 186 -8.77 -7.88 -2.75
N PHE A 187 -8.45 -6.87 -1.96
CA PHE A 187 -8.55 -6.96 -0.51
C PHE A 187 -10.02 -6.82 -0.11
N SER A 188 -10.66 -7.96 0.11
CA SER A 188 -12.07 -7.99 0.53
C SER A 188 -12.26 -7.24 1.86
N PRO A 189 -13.47 -6.84 2.20
CA PRO A 189 -13.76 -6.22 3.49
C PRO A 189 -13.26 -7.04 4.68
N LEU A 190 -13.46 -8.36 4.67
CA LEU A 190 -12.96 -9.25 5.73
C LEU A 190 -11.43 -9.35 5.74
N THR A 191 -10.79 -9.44 4.58
CA THR A 191 -9.33 -9.48 4.46
C THR A 191 -8.73 -8.13 4.84
N GLY A 192 -9.44 -7.03 4.63
CA GLY A 192 -9.05 -5.71 5.11
C GLY A 192 -8.83 -5.64 6.62
N LEU A 193 -9.57 -6.47 7.38
CA LEU A 193 -9.39 -6.59 8.83
C LEU A 193 -8.08 -7.32 9.21
N TYR A 194 -7.76 -8.44 8.58
CA TYR A 194 -6.68 -9.32 9.01
C TYR A 194 -5.53 -9.41 8.01
N GLY A 195 -5.78 -9.07 6.76
CA GLY A 195 -4.89 -9.34 5.64
C GLY A 195 -3.57 -8.57 5.67
N MET A 196 -3.46 -7.44 6.36
CA MET A 196 -2.19 -6.72 6.47
C MET A 196 -1.11 -7.53 7.18
N GLU A 197 -1.49 -8.37 8.15
CA GLU A 197 -0.55 -9.27 8.82
C GLU A 197 -0.31 -10.56 8.04
N GLN A 198 -1.23 -10.91 7.16
CA GLN A 198 -1.18 -12.11 6.33
C GLN A 198 -0.27 -11.98 5.11
N LEU A 199 0.01 -10.74 4.64
CA LEU A 199 0.89 -10.50 3.50
C LEU A 199 2.37 -10.49 3.93
N PRO A 200 3.16 -11.53 3.60
CA PRO A 200 4.55 -11.62 3.99
C PRO A 200 5.43 -10.70 3.14
N VAL A 201 6.45 -10.08 3.78
CA VAL A 201 7.33 -9.11 3.11
C VAL A 201 8.16 -9.70 1.96
N ASN A 202 8.42 -11.00 1.97
CA ASN A 202 9.24 -11.64 0.93
C ASN A 202 8.58 -11.67 -0.45
N MET A 203 7.25 -11.50 -0.54
CA MET A 203 6.56 -11.32 -1.83
C MET A 203 6.55 -9.88 -2.34
N ILE A 204 6.89 -8.90 -1.49
CA ILE A 204 6.76 -7.47 -1.77
C ILE A 204 8.03 -6.94 -2.43
N GLU A 205 7.90 -6.30 -3.60
CA GLU A 205 8.96 -5.51 -4.24
C GLU A 205 9.02 -4.11 -3.62
N ARG A 206 7.84 -3.46 -3.54
CA ARG A 206 7.68 -2.16 -2.89
C ARG A 206 6.22 -1.93 -2.51
N ILE A 207 6.01 -1.00 -1.61
CA ILE A 207 4.69 -0.50 -1.22
C ILE A 207 4.61 0.96 -1.67
N GLU A 208 3.58 1.32 -2.41
CA GLU A 208 3.29 2.69 -2.81
C GLU A 208 2.11 3.23 -1.99
N VAL A 209 2.29 4.33 -1.30
CA VAL A 209 1.27 4.99 -0.48
C VAL A 209 0.88 6.31 -1.10
N VAL A 210 -0.38 6.46 -1.43
CA VAL A 210 -1.00 7.72 -1.89
C VAL A 210 -1.95 8.21 -0.82
N ARG A 211 -1.67 9.37 -0.26
CA ARG A 211 -2.52 9.99 0.77
C ARG A 211 -3.55 10.92 0.15
N GLY A 212 -4.74 11.00 0.77
CA GLY A 212 -5.84 11.86 0.33
C GLY A 212 -6.72 11.21 -0.72
N ALA A 213 -7.51 11.98 -1.44
CA ALA A 213 -8.59 11.54 -2.32
C ALA A 213 -8.17 10.56 -3.42
N GLY A 214 -8.11 9.28 -3.10
CA GLY A 214 -7.83 8.17 -4.02
C GLY A 214 -9.07 7.65 -4.77
N SER A 215 -10.27 7.98 -4.30
CA SER A 215 -11.53 7.42 -4.84
C SER A 215 -11.75 7.69 -6.31
N SER A 216 -11.24 8.80 -6.84
CA SER A 216 -11.32 9.12 -8.26
C SER A 216 -10.57 8.15 -9.19
N LEU A 217 -9.70 7.29 -8.63
CA LEU A 217 -9.02 6.22 -9.39
C LEU A 217 -9.43 4.82 -8.94
N TYR A 218 -9.65 4.65 -7.63
CA TYR A 218 -9.77 3.34 -7.01
C TYR A 218 -11.16 3.06 -6.44
N GLY A 219 -12.10 4.04 -6.55
CA GLY A 219 -13.50 3.86 -6.17
C GLY A 219 -13.75 3.99 -4.66
N SER A 220 -14.65 3.18 -4.15
CA SER A 220 -15.09 3.20 -2.75
C SER A 220 -13.94 2.99 -1.77
N SER A 221 -14.07 3.56 -0.56
CA SER A 221 -13.15 3.39 0.57
C SER A 221 -11.75 4.00 0.41
N ALA A 222 -11.44 4.69 -0.70
CA ALA A 222 -10.16 5.38 -0.90
C ALA A 222 -10.23 6.88 -0.51
N ILE A 223 -10.96 7.22 0.56
CA ILE A 223 -11.10 8.59 1.08
C ILE A 223 -9.81 9.09 1.72
N GLY A 224 -9.22 8.30 2.62
CA GLY A 224 -7.95 8.58 3.30
C GLY A 224 -6.76 8.42 2.37
N GLY A 225 -6.89 7.51 1.40
CA GLY A 225 -5.88 7.21 0.41
C GLY A 225 -5.82 5.73 0.04
N THR A 226 -4.72 5.34 -0.58
CA THR A 226 -4.48 3.95 -1.02
C THR A 226 -3.09 3.47 -0.63
N VAL A 227 -2.99 2.20 -0.27
CA VAL A 227 -1.76 1.45 -0.09
C VAL A 227 -1.70 0.39 -1.18
N ASN A 228 -0.77 0.50 -2.11
CA ASN A 228 -0.63 -0.44 -3.21
C ASN A 228 0.63 -1.29 -3.02
N VAL A 229 0.42 -2.57 -2.78
CA VAL A 229 1.48 -3.58 -2.64
C VAL A 229 1.86 -4.05 -4.04
N ILE A 230 3.06 -3.72 -4.48
CA ILE A 230 3.62 -4.21 -5.74
C ILE A 230 4.43 -5.48 -5.45
N THR A 231 4.04 -6.58 -6.07
CA THR A 231 4.70 -7.87 -5.87
C THR A 231 5.96 -8.01 -6.69
N LYS A 232 6.92 -8.82 -6.21
CA LYS A 232 8.17 -9.10 -6.93
C LYS A 232 7.88 -9.84 -8.23
N LEU A 233 8.31 -9.27 -9.36
CA LEU A 233 8.32 -9.93 -10.66
C LEU A 233 9.70 -10.53 -10.93
N PRO A 234 9.78 -11.66 -11.65
CA PRO A 234 11.04 -12.26 -12.04
C PRO A 234 11.88 -11.34 -12.91
N LYS A 235 13.09 -10.96 -12.48
CA LYS A 235 14.02 -10.11 -13.27
C LYS A 235 15.30 -10.84 -13.62
N LYS A 236 15.82 -11.64 -12.69
CA LYS A 236 17.04 -12.45 -12.82
C LYS A 236 16.89 -13.73 -11.99
N ASN A 237 17.70 -14.73 -12.34
CA ASN A 237 17.81 -15.93 -11.52
C ASN A 237 18.30 -15.56 -10.12
N SER A 238 17.63 -16.01 -9.09
CA SER A 238 18.00 -15.73 -7.71
C SER A 238 17.32 -16.71 -6.75
N HIS A 239 17.93 -16.91 -5.60
CA HIS A 239 17.34 -17.66 -4.50
C HIS A 239 17.69 -16.99 -3.18
N GLU A 240 16.74 -17.02 -2.26
CA GLU A 240 16.89 -16.48 -0.93
C GLU A 240 16.15 -17.37 0.07
N ILE A 241 16.81 -17.70 1.16
CA ILE A 241 16.19 -18.33 2.34
C ILE A 241 16.55 -17.45 3.54
N ASN A 242 15.55 -17.10 4.32
CA ASN A 242 15.71 -16.31 5.53
C ASN A 242 15.00 -16.96 6.70
N TYR A 243 15.72 -17.24 7.76
CA TYR A 243 15.16 -17.69 9.04
C TYR A 243 15.38 -16.62 10.10
N ASN A 244 14.30 -16.26 10.78
CA ASN A 244 14.28 -15.27 11.85
C ASN A 244 13.66 -15.89 13.12
N TYR A 245 14.36 -15.79 14.22
CA TYR A 245 13.88 -16.13 15.56
C TYR A 245 13.75 -14.84 16.38
N GLN A 246 12.62 -14.65 17.02
CA GLN A 246 12.35 -13.56 17.94
C GLN A 246 11.88 -14.10 19.27
N ASN A 247 12.28 -13.44 20.36
CA ASN A 247 11.75 -13.72 21.69
C ASN A 247 11.14 -12.41 22.25
N ILE A 248 9.85 -12.46 22.54
CA ILE A 248 9.06 -11.34 23.02
C ILE A 248 9.16 -11.32 24.54
N ASN A 249 9.85 -10.32 25.08
CA ASN A 249 10.02 -10.01 26.50
C ASN A 249 10.46 -11.23 27.37
N GLY A 250 11.17 -12.19 26.79
CA GLY A 250 11.65 -13.39 27.48
C GLY A 250 10.59 -14.48 27.72
N GLN A 251 9.39 -14.34 27.19
CA GLN A 251 8.26 -15.24 27.45
C GLN A 251 7.76 -15.97 26.19
N SER A 252 7.65 -15.30 25.05
CA SER A 252 7.01 -15.83 23.86
C SER A 252 8.00 -15.92 22.70
N ASP A 253 8.04 -17.06 22.06
CA ASP A 253 8.89 -17.34 20.90
C ASP A 253 8.12 -17.09 19.60
N ASP A 254 8.82 -16.55 18.58
CA ASP A 254 8.26 -16.27 17.25
C ASP A 254 9.29 -16.69 16.20
N HIS A 255 8.96 -17.73 15.45
CA HIS A 255 9.79 -18.31 14.41
C HIS A 255 9.24 -17.96 13.04
N GLN A 256 10.10 -17.48 12.13
CA GLN A 256 9.71 -17.21 10.76
C GLN A 256 10.73 -17.77 9.77
N LEU A 257 10.26 -18.58 8.83
CA LEU A 257 11.03 -19.08 7.70
C LEU A 257 10.44 -18.51 6.41
N MET A 258 11.27 -17.81 5.64
CA MET A 258 10.91 -17.24 4.34
C MET A 258 11.83 -17.82 3.25
N GLY A 259 11.27 -18.08 2.09
CA GLY A 259 12.03 -18.54 0.92
C GLY A 259 11.53 -17.89 -0.36
N ASN A 260 12.45 -17.56 -1.26
CA ASN A 260 12.16 -17.08 -2.61
C ASN A 260 13.08 -17.80 -3.61
N THR A 261 12.53 -18.18 -4.76
CA THR A 261 13.31 -18.67 -5.89
C THR A 261 12.76 -18.07 -7.17
N THR A 262 13.63 -17.49 -7.96
CA THR A 262 13.29 -16.87 -9.24
C THR A 262 14.09 -17.52 -10.36
N ILE A 263 13.39 -17.88 -11.43
CA ILE A 263 13.97 -18.45 -12.66
C ILE A 263 13.50 -17.61 -13.84
N VAL A 264 14.45 -17.19 -14.67
CA VAL A 264 14.19 -16.39 -15.88
C VAL A 264 14.88 -17.04 -17.06
N THR A 265 14.23 -17.06 -18.20
CA THR A 265 14.83 -17.56 -19.45
C THR A 265 16.00 -16.70 -19.89
N ASP A 266 16.97 -17.27 -20.64
CA ASP A 266 18.13 -16.54 -21.16
C ASP A 266 17.73 -15.33 -22.02
N HIS A 267 16.62 -15.45 -22.76
CA HIS A 267 16.08 -14.36 -23.59
C HIS A 267 15.22 -13.36 -22.81
N LYS A 268 15.05 -13.55 -21.48
CA LYS A 268 14.24 -12.70 -20.59
C LYS A 268 12.81 -12.48 -21.09
N ASN A 269 12.26 -13.40 -21.87
CA ASN A 269 10.90 -13.34 -22.39
C ASN A 269 9.89 -14.13 -21.52
N ALA A 270 10.35 -14.86 -20.52
CA ALA A 270 9.53 -15.53 -19.53
C ALA A 270 10.29 -15.66 -18.22
N GLY A 271 9.57 -15.66 -17.11
CA GLY A 271 10.16 -15.89 -15.81
C GLY A 271 9.10 -16.25 -14.80
N ILE A 272 9.52 -16.93 -13.74
CA ILE A 272 8.68 -17.35 -12.63
C ILE A 272 9.43 -17.16 -11.31
N SER A 273 8.74 -16.62 -10.32
CA SER A 273 9.19 -16.52 -8.93
C SER A 273 8.25 -17.29 -8.04
N PHE A 274 8.80 -18.12 -7.18
CA PHE A 274 8.07 -18.79 -6.10
C PHE A 274 8.44 -18.15 -4.78
N PHE A 275 7.50 -18.06 -3.87
CA PHE A 275 7.74 -17.66 -2.49
C PHE A 275 7.04 -18.60 -1.50
N ILE A 276 7.64 -18.76 -0.34
CA ILE A 276 7.10 -19.45 0.82
C ILE A 276 7.36 -18.61 2.07
N ASN A 277 6.40 -18.59 2.97
CA ASN A 277 6.55 -18.07 4.33
C ASN A 277 5.86 -19.01 5.32
N ARG A 278 6.55 -19.35 6.41
CA ARG A 278 5.98 -20.03 7.57
C ARG A 278 6.32 -19.23 8.80
N ARG A 279 5.31 -18.89 9.61
CA ARG A 279 5.49 -18.19 10.88
C ARG A 279 4.73 -18.91 11.98
N GLU A 280 5.38 -19.07 13.12
CA GLU A 280 4.83 -19.66 14.34
C GLU A 280 5.21 -18.77 15.51
N ARG A 281 4.23 -18.20 16.20
CA ARG A 281 4.40 -17.34 17.36
C ARG A 281 3.54 -17.86 18.51
N ASP A 282 4.17 -18.03 19.66
CA ASP A 282 3.52 -18.42 20.90
C ASP A 282 2.73 -17.26 21.53
N PHE A 283 1.93 -17.56 22.54
CA PHE A 283 1.22 -16.58 23.35
C PHE A 283 2.18 -15.65 24.09
N TYR A 284 1.74 -14.43 24.33
CA TYR A 284 2.36 -13.52 25.29
C TYR A 284 1.30 -13.04 26.30
N ASP A 285 1.56 -13.23 27.58
CA ASP A 285 0.77 -12.81 28.74
C ASP A 285 1.58 -11.75 29.49
N HIS A 286 1.09 -10.50 29.53
CA HIS A 286 1.81 -9.39 30.13
C HIS A 286 1.64 -9.33 31.65
N ASN A 287 0.44 -9.56 32.14
CA ASN A 287 0.07 -9.38 33.53
C ASN A 287 0.06 -10.67 34.35
N ASN A 288 0.38 -11.80 33.74
CA ASN A 288 0.44 -13.16 34.31
C ASN A 288 -0.90 -13.64 34.89
N ASP A 289 -1.99 -13.32 34.23
CA ASP A 289 -3.33 -13.77 34.61
C ASP A 289 -3.82 -14.98 33.81
N ASN A 290 -2.95 -15.56 32.98
CA ASN A 290 -3.21 -16.68 32.09
C ASN A 290 -4.12 -16.37 30.90
N PHE A 291 -4.21 -15.08 30.51
CA PHE A 291 -4.85 -14.65 29.26
C PHE A 291 -3.84 -13.92 28.40
N SER A 292 -3.91 -14.13 27.09
CA SER A 292 -2.95 -13.54 26.17
C SER A 292 -3.27 -12.07 25.83
N GLU A 293 -2.27 -11.18 25.89
CA GLU A 293 -2.29 -9.86 25.28
C GLU A 293 -1.80 -9.90 23.84
N ILE A 294 -1.00 -10.92 23.46
CA ILE A 294 -0.64 -11.18 22.08
C ILE A 294 -0.99 -12.66 21.80
N PRO A 295 -1.86 -12.93 20.81
CA PRO A 295 -2.33 -14.29 20.53
C PRO A 295 -1.27 -15.15 19.84
N LEU A 296 -1.46 -16.45 19.92
CA LEU A 296 -0.76 -17.45 19.12
C LEU A 296 -1.10 -17.28 17.65
N ILE A 297 -0.10 -17.44 16.78
CA ILE A 297 -0.26 -17.45 15.32
C ILE A 297 0.51 -18.62 14.71
N GLU A 298 -0.14 -19.35 13.82
CA GLU A 298 0.49 -20.22 12.86
C GLU A 298 0.07 -19.82 11.45
N ASN A 299 1.02 -19.39 10.62
CA ASN A 299 0.75 -18.91 9.27
C ASN A 299 1.64 -19.64 8.26
N THR A 300 1.06 -20.12 7.18
CA THR A 300 1.77 -20.63 6.02
C THR A 300 1.26 -19.97 4.75
N SER A 301 2.14 -19.31 4.03
CA SER A 301 1.83 -18.67 2.75
C SER A 301 2.70 -19.23 1.64
N LEU A 302 2.10 -19.55 0.52
CA LEU A 302 2.77 -20.03 -0.69
C LEU A 302 2.29 -19.18 -1.88
N GLY A 303 3.16 -18.92 -2.83
CA GLY A 303 2.69 -18.29 -4.05
C GLY A 303 3.73 -18.26 -5.16
N MET A 304 3.26 -17.79 -6.31
CA MET A 304 4.10 -17.60 -7.47
C MET A 304 3.67 -16.36 -8.26
N ASN A 305 4.66 -15.70 -8.84
CA ASN A 305 4.47 -14.64 -9.83
C ASN A 305 5.21 -15.04 -11.11
N ALA A 306 4.56 -14.94 -12.23
CA ALA A 306 5.13 -15.28 -13.52
C ALA A 306 4.86 -14.18 -14.54
N PHE A 307 5.75 -14.04 -15.49
CA PHE A 307 5.49 -13.24 -16.69
C PHE A 307 5.85 -13.99 -17.95
N PHE A 308 5.18 -13.62 -19.04
CA PHE A 308 5.46 -14.10 -20.38
C PHE A 308 5.31 -12.96 -21.39
N ILE A 309 6.27 -12.82 -22.30
CA ILE A 309 6.34 -11.83 -23.37
C ILE A 309 6.15 -12.54 -24.70
N PRO A 310 4.91 -12.69 -25.20
CA PRO A 310 4.62 -13.40 -26.45
C PRO A 310 5.15 -12.64 -27.67
N ALA A 311 5.23 -11.33 -27.60
CA ALA A 311 5.80 -10.43 -28.60
C ALA A 311 6.39 -9.19 -27.92
N ASP A 312 7.28 -8.44 -28.63
CA ASP A 312 8.00 -7.31 -28.05
C ASP A 312 7.12 -6.18 -27.50
N ASN A 313 5.86 -6.14 -27.91
CA ASN A 313 4.88 -5.17 -27.47
C ASN A 313 3.77 -5.78 -26.59
N GLN A 314 3.91 -7.01 -26.15
CA GLN A 314 2.90 -7.70 -25.34
C GLN A 314 3.50 -8.32 -24.10
N LYS A 315 2.76 -8.28 -23.00
CA LYS A 315 3.15 -8.88 -21.73
C LYS A 315 1.94 -9.51 -21.06
N VAL A 316 2.13 -10.70 -20.53
CA VAL A 316 1.18 -11.39 -19.66
C VAL A 316 1.82 -11.55 -18.30
N GLU A 317 1.10 -11.25 -17.23
CA GLU A 317 1.51 -11.49 -15.85
C GLU A 317 0.47 -12.36 -15.14
N LEU A 318 0.94 -13.33 -14.38
CA LEU A 318 0.11 -14.25 -13.60
C LEU A 318 0.64 -14.25 -12.16
N SER A 319 -0.25 -14.03 -11.20
CA SER A 319 0.05 -14.20 -9.78
C SER A 319 -0.94 -15.19 -9.18
N LEU A 320 -0.42 -16.15 -8.41
CA LEU A 320 -1.21 -17.09 -7.63
C LEU A 320 -0.65 -17.14 -6.22
N SER A 321 -1.52 -17.14 -5.21
CA SER A 321 -1.09 -17.34 -3.83
C SER A 321 -2.16 -18.02 -3.00
N HIS A 322 -1.69 -18.75 -2.01
CA HIS A 322 -2.51 -19.44 -1.03
C HIS A 322 -1.93 -19.20 0.36
N LEU A 323 -2.82 -18.94 1.32
CA LEU A 323 -2.48 -18.71 2.70
C LEU A 323 -3.39 -19.54 3.60
N ASN A 324 -2.81 -20.16 4.58
CA ASN A 324 -3.52 -20.77 5.71
C ASN A 324 -2.99 -20.16 7.01
N GLU A 325 -3.90 -19.66 7.85
CA GLU A 325 -3.56 -19.04 9.13
C GLU A 325 -4.49 -19.57 10.22
N TYR A 326 -3.89 -19.99 11.32
CA TYR A 326 -4.57 -20.25 12.58
C TYR A 326 -4.17 -19.19 13.60
N ARG A 327 -5.14 -18.64 14.33
CA ARG A 327 -4.94 -17.75 15.48
C ARG A 327 -5.80 -18.21 16.64
N TYR A 328 -5.24 -18.04 17.83
CA TYR A 328 -5.97 -18.22 19.07
C TYR A 328 -5.49 -17.19 20.11
N GLY A 329 -6.44 -16.49 20.75
CA GLY A 329 -6.19 -15.57 21.85
C GLY A 329 -7.24 -15.71 22.95
N GLY A 330 -6.90 -15.30 24.16
CA GLY A 330 -7.73 -15.43 25.35
C GLY A 330 -7.08 -16.33 26.40
N GLU A 331 -7.86 -17.13 27.14
CA GLU A 331 -7.35 -17.99 28.20
C GLU A 331 -6.36 -19.03 27.64
N MET A 332 -5.14 -19.09 28.18
CA MET A 332 -4.06 -19.95 27.73
C MET A 332 -4.11 -21.32 28.42
N VAL A 333 -5.02 -22.18 27.96
CA VAL A 333 -5.23 -23.53 28.49
C VAL A 333 -5.37 -24.52 27.34
N ASP A 334 -4.95 -25.76 27.59
CA ASP A 334 -5.10 -26.88 26.64
C ASP A 334 -6.53 -27.44 26.68
N LYS A 335 -7.47 -26.66 26.16
CA LYS A 335 -8.89 -26.98 26.00
C LYS A 335 -9.42 -26.44 24.69
N PRO A 336 -10.47 -27.03 24.12
CA PRO A 336 -11.22 -26.41 23.03
C PRO A 336 -11.69 -24.99 23.40
N ALA A 337 -11.70 -24.08 22.44
CA ALA A 337 -12.02 -22.66 22.65
C ALA A 337 -13.34 -22.43 23.42
N TYR A 338 -14.39 -23.20 23.13
CA TYR A 338 -15.69 -23.07 23.78
C TYR A 338 -15.74 -23.55 25.25
N LEU A 339 -14.67 -24.17 25.76
CA LEU A 339 -14.51 -24.57 27.16
C LEU A 339 -13.59 -23.63 27.94
N THR A 340 -13.12 -22.57 27.33
CA THR A 340 -12.29 -21.57 27.97
C THR A 340 -13.16 -20.45 28.55
N GLN A 341 -12.63 -19.70 29.51
CA GLN A 341 -13.38 -18.60 30.14
C GLN A 341 -13.72 -17.50 29.14
N GLN A 342 -12.75 -17.10 28.32
CA GLN A 342 -12.91 -16.15 27.22
C GLN A 342 -11.86 -16.49 26.17
N SER A 343 -12.27 -16.61 24.92
CA SER A 343 -11.32 -16.75 23.82
C SER A 343 -11.91 -16.40 22.47
N GLU A 344 -11.00 -16.13 21.55
CA GLU A 344 -11.26 -16.06 20.12
C GLU A 344 -10.31 -17.01 19.39
N GLU A 345 -10.90 -17.89 18.59
CA GLU A 345 -10.19 -18.84 17.72
C GLU A 345 -10.61 -18.62 16.28
N ARG A 346 -9.66 -18.65 15.33
CA ARG A 346 -9.98 -18.58 13.91
C ARG A 346 -8.97 -19.27 13.03
N THR A 347 -9.49 -19.90 11.98
CA THR A 347 -8.70 -20.44 10.88
C THR A 347 -9.12 -19.73 9.59
N HIS A 348 -8.17 -19.10 8.91
CA HIS A 348 -8.35 -18.50 7.60
C HIS A 348 -7.72 -19.39 6.54
N ASN A 349 -8.44 -19.56 5.44
CA ASN A 349 -7.95 -20.21 4.23
C ASN A 349 -8.20 -19.25 3.06
N VAL A 350 -7.13 -18.64 2.53
CA VAL A 350 -7.21 -17.57 1.54
C VAL A 350 -6.55 -17.99 0.24
N GLY A 351 -7.32 -17.98 -0.85
CA GLY A 351 -6.82 -18.14 -2.20
C GLY A 351 -6.87 -16.84 -2.98
N MET A 352 -5.81 -16.49 -3.68
CA MET A 352 -5.75 -15.30 -4.55
C MET A 352 -5.18 -15.66 -5.92
N ALA A 353 -5.75 -15.06 -6.97
CA ALA A 353 -5.27 -15.19 -8.33
C ALA A 353 -5.42 -13.86 -9.08
N SER A 354 -4.46 -13.50 -9.91
CA SER A 354 -4.61 -12.40 -10.86
C SER A 354 -3.93 -12.71 -12.19
N LEU A 355 -4.55 -12.22 -13.25
CA LEU A 355 -4.03 -12.29 -14.62
C LEU A 355 -4.11 -10.90 -15.23
N ASP A 356 -2.99 -10.40 -15.71
CA ASP A 356 -2.87 -9.12 -16.39
C ASP A 356 -2.33 -9.35 -17.81
N TYR A 357 -2.92 -8.68 -18.79
CA TYR A 357 -2.43 -8.63 -20.15
C TYR A 357 -2.28 -7.20 -20.60
N GLN A 358 -1.10 -6.86 -21.08
CA GLN A 358 -0.77 -5.55 -21.62
C GLN A 358 -0.33 -5.68 -23.08
N ILE A 359 -0.84 -4.79 -23.91
CA ILE A 359 -0.37 -4.59 -25.29
C ILE A 359 -0.06 -3.12 -25.52
N ASN A 360 1.14 -2.86 -26.06
CA ASN A 360 1.59 -1.53 -26.44
C ASN A 360 1.58 -1.41 -27.97
N PHE A 361 1.17 -0.26 -28.48
CA PHE A 361 1.10 0.00 -29.92
C PHE A 361 1.34 1.49 -30.19
N ASN A 362 1.33 1.88 -31.47
CA ASN A 362 1.62 3.25 -31.85
C ASN A 362 2.94 3.76 -31.29
N GLN A 363 4.03 2.98 -31.49
CA GLN A 363 5.38 3.26 -30.98
C GLN A 363 5.41 3.50 -29.45
N ASN A 364 4.71 2.67 -28.71
CA ASN A 364 4.52 2.74 -27.25
C ASN A 364 3.79 4.01 -26.74
N ASN A 365 3.23 4.83 -27.62
CA ASN A 365 2.38 5.96 -27.21
C ASN A 365 0.99 5.52 -26.77
N SER A 366 0.59 4.30 -27.07
CA SER A 366 -0.71 3.76 -26.69
C SER A 366 -0.55 2.41 -26.02
N SER A 367 -1.36 2.12 -25.03
CA SER A 367 -1.43 0.80 -24.39
C SER A 367 -2.86 0.44 -24.02
N ILE A 368 -3.16 -0.84 -24.09
CA ILE A 368 -4.34 -1.43 -23.46
C ILE A 368 -3.86 -2.41 -22.41
N ILE A 369 -4.43 -2.30 -21.22
CA ILE A 369 -4.20 -3.21 -20.10
C ILE A 369 -5.56 -3.81 -19.75
N THR A 370 -5.66 -5.14 -19.76
CA THR A 370 -6.82 -5.88 -19.28
C THR A 370 -6.41 -6.74 -18.11
N TYR A 371 -7.28 -6.89 -17.14
CA TYR A 371 -6.98 -7.69 -15.97
C TYR A 371 -8.21 -8.37 -15.39
N ALA A 372 -7.95 -9.47 -14.70
CA ALA A 372 -8.90 -10.15 -13.83
C ALA A 372 -8.18 -10.58 -12.56
N ALA A 373 -8.79 -10.35 -11.43
CA ALA A 373 -8.27 -10.73 -10.12
C ALA A 373 -9.38 -11.32 -9.27
N TRP A 374 -9.04 -12.31 -8.48
CA TRP A 374 -9.97 -13.07 -7.64
C TRP A 374 -9.33 -13.35 -6.30
N GLN A 375 -10.14 -13.29 -5.25
CA GLN A 375 -9.80 -13.74 -3.92
C GLN A 375 -11.00 -14.45 -3.30
N ASN A 376 -10.74 -15.55 -2.60
CA ASN A 376 -11.70 -16.19 -1.72
C ASN A 376 -11.06 -16.38 -0.33
N THR A 377 -11.82 -16.08 0.70
CA THR A 377 -11.45 -16.28 2.11
C THR A 377 -12.51 -17.11 2.77
N ALA A 378 -12.18 -18.36 3.09
CA ALA A 378 -12.98 -19.22 3.95
C ALA A 378 -12.45 -19.12 5.39
N ARG A 379 -13.31 -18.74 6.33
CA ARG A 379 -12.97 -18.59 7.75
C ARG A 379 -13.87 -19.47 8.61
N LYS A 380 -13.24 -20.21 9.54
CA LYS A 380 -13.91 -20.79 10.70
C LYS A 380 -13.48 -20.00 11.90
N HIS A 381 -14.43 -19.60 12.74
CA HIS A 381 -14.09 -18.80 13.91
C HIS A 381 -14.97 -19.15 15.11
N TYR A 382 -14.45 -18.87 16.27
CA TYR A 382 -15.15 -18.88 17.55
C TYR A 382 -14.86 -17.56 18.25
N THR A 383 -15.88 -16.98 18.85
CA THR A 383 -15.76 -15.79 19.70
C THR A 383 -16.73 -15.99 20.85
N GLY A 384 -16.22 -16.13 22.08
CA GLY A 384 -17.11 -16.45 23.20
C GLY A 384 -16.52 -16.23 24.57
N ILE A 385 -17.45 -15.97 25.52
CA ILE A 385 -17.24 -15.95 26.97
C ILE A 385 -18.12 -17.03 27.55
N ILE A 386 -17.54 -17.90 28.38
CA ILE A 386 -18.32 -18.96 29.05
C ILE A 386 -19.31 -18.34 30.04
N PRO A 387 -20.63 -18.60 29.93
CA PRO A 387 -21.63 -18.04 30.83
C PRO A 387 -21.52 -18.60 32.26
N ASP A 388 -21.75 -17.76 33.25
CA ASP A 388 -21.79 -18.16 34.66
C ASP A 388 -23.13 -18.80 35.04
N GLU A 389 -24.22 -18.43 34.34
CA GLU A 389 -25.55 -18.97 34.61
C GLU A 389 -25.68 -20.42 34.14
N PRO A 390 -26.09 -21.35 34.97
CA PRO A 390 -26.10 -22.79 34.64
C PRO A 390 -26.89 -23.15 33.38
N LEU A 391 -28.00 -22.51 33.10
CA LEU A 391 -28.81 -22.78 31.92
C LEU A 391 -28.12 -22.30 30.67
N ARG A 392 -27.57 -21.08 30.67
CA ARG A 392 -26.80 -20.51 29.57
C ARG A 392 -25.50 -21.28 29.33
N PHE A 393 -24.84 -21.71 30.41
CA PHE A 393 -23.67 -22.59 30.31
C PHE A 393 -24.00 -23.89 29.55
N GLN A 394 -25.14 -24.54 29.94
CA GLN A 394 -25.57 -25.77 29.26
C GLN A 394 -25.85 -25.53 27.77
N GLN A 395 -26.55 -24.42 27.45
CA GLN A 395 -26.82 -24.02 26.07
C GLN A 395 -25.51 -23.76 25.26
N HIS A 396 -24.55 -23.09 25.89
CA HIS A 396 -23.24 -22.81 25.28
C HIS A 396 -22.46 -24.09 24.97
N ILE A 397 -22.50 -25.09 25.86
CA ILE A 397 -21.86 -26.38 25.63
C ILE A 397 -22.56 -27.20 24.53
N GLU A 398 -23.91 -27.17 24.51
CA GLU A 398 -24.70 -27.88 23.50
C GLU A 398 -24.61 -27.26 22.10
N ASN A 399 -24.51 -25.92 22.03
CA ASN A 399 -24.43 -25.15 20.79
C ASN A 399 -23.41 -24.02 20.91
N PRO A 400 -22.09 -24.34 20.91
CA PRO A 400 -21.05 -23.33 21.09
C PRO A 400 -21.03 -22.33 19.92
N PRO A 401 -20.67 -21.04 20.16
CA PRO A 401 -20.75 -19.97 19.17
C PRO A 401 -19.63 -20.02 18.12
N TYR A 402 -19.53 -21.13 17.41
CA TYR A 402 -18.71 -21.24 16.22
C TYR A 402 -19.40 -20.57 15.03
N GLY A 403 -18.64 -19.83 14.26
CA GLY A 403 -19.08 -19.18 13.06
C GLY A 403 -18.35 -19.68 11.82
N LEU A 404 -18.97 -19.45 10.68
CA LEU A 404 -18.43 -19.70 9.36
C LEU A 404 -18.55 -18.45 8.52
N SER A 405 -17.45 -18.06 7.87
CA SER A 405 -17.47 -17.00 6.87
C SER A 405 -16.93 -17.50 5.55
N ASP A 406 -17.57 -17.08 4.46
CA ASP A 406 -17.05 -17.22 3.09
C ASP A 406 -17.16 -15.86 2.41
N VAL A 407 -16.02 -15.34 1.95
CA VAL A 407 -15.96 -14.04 1.28
C VAL A 407 -15.24 -14.20 -0.04
N THR A 408 -15.93 -13.88 -1.12
CA THR A 408 -15.38 -13.90 -2.47
C THR A 408 -15.33 -12.50 -3.03
N THR A 409 -14.15 -12.06 -3.47
CA THR A 409 -13.94 -10.81 -4.21
C THR A 409 -13.48 -11.11 -5.62
N PHE A 410 -14.11 -10.49 -6.60
CA PHE A 410 -13.70 -10.53 -8.01
C PHE A 410 -13.57 -9.12 -8.55
N ASN A 411 -12.44 -8.83 -9.20
CA ASN A 411 -12.19 -7.55 -9.84
C ASN A 411 -11.73 -7.76 -11.28
N THR A 412 -12.30 -7.04 -12.23
CA THR A 412 -11.87 -7.05 -13.63
C THR A 412 -11.98 -5.67 -14.23
N GLY A 413 -11.16 -5.38 -15.22
CA GLY A 413 -11.18 -4.08 -15.87
C GLY A 413 -10.36 -4.01 -17.14
N VAL A 414 -10.57 -2.91 -17.84
CA VAL A 414 -9.83 -2.53 -19.04
C VAL A 414 -9.39 -1.09 -18.90
N GLN A 415 -8.13 -0.83 -19.18
CA GLN A 415 -7.55 0.52 -19.19
C GLN A 415 -6.87 0.80 -20.54
N PHE A 416 -7.20 1.91 -21.14
CA PHE A 416 -6.56 2.43 -22.34
C PHE A 416 -5.77 3.68 -21.98
N ASN A 417 -4.49 3.74 -22.36
CA ASN A 417 -3.65 4.91 -22.24
C ASN A 417 -3.24 5.38 -23.63
N HIS A 418 -3.24 6.70 -23.83
CA HIS A 418 -2.77 7.32 -25.06
C HIS A 418 -2.00 8.60 -24.78
N LYS A 419 -0.73 8.64 -25.17
CA LYS A 419 0.15 9.80 -25.03
C LYS A 419 0.19 10.61 -26.32
N ILE A 420 -0.08 11.90 -26.23
CA ILE A 420 0.03 12.89 -27.30
C ILE A 420 1.21 13.81 -26.98
N ASN A 421 2.28 13.70 -27.73
CA ASN A 421 3.53 14.43 -27.44
C ASN A 421 3.43 15.94 -27.74
N ASN A 422 2.56 16.36 -28.67
CA ASN A 422 2.35 17.76 -29.05
C ASN A 422 0.88 18.17 -28.80
N PHE A 423 0.47 18.21 -27.56
CA PHE A 423 -0.87 18.63 -27.15
C PHE A 423 -0.84 20.04 -26.59
N LEU A 424 -1.40 21.01 -27.32
CA LEU A 424 -1.49 22.43 -26.90
C LEU A 424 -0.16 22.96 -26.33
N ASN A 425 0.92 22.85 -27.08
CA ASN A 425 2.31 23.22 -26.73
C ASN A 425 2.96 22.37 -25.60
N GLY A 426 2.33 21.26 -25.19
CA GLY A 426 2.83 20.35 -24.17
C GLY A 426 2.63 18.88 -24.56
N SER A 427 2.74 17.99 -23.61
CA SER A 427 2.41 16.58 -23.79
C SER A 427 1.27 16.17 -22.84
N ASN A 428 0.38 15.30 -23.31
CA ASN A 428 -0.75 14.83 -22.50
C ASN A 428 -0.85 13.31 -22.60
N THR A 429 -1.06 12.65 -21.46
CA THR A 429 -1.43 11.24 -21.39
C THR A 429 -2.88 11.13 -20.97
N PHE A 430 -3.73 10.67 -21.86
CA PHE A 430 -5.11 10.34 -21.58
C PHE A 430 -5.19 8.91 -21.08
N THR A 431 -5.93 8.71 -19.98
CA THR A 431 -6.23 7.39 -19.43
C THR A 431 -7.74 7.25 -19.35
N LEU A 432 -8.29 6.25 -20.03
CA LEU A 432 -9.70 5.86 -19.98
C LEU A 432 -9.77 4.43 -19.48
N GLY A 433 -10.66 4.14 -18.54
CA GLY A 433 -10.81 2.76 -18.07
C GLY A 433 -12.16 2.49 -17.47
N THR A 434 -12.50 1.21 -17.47
CA THR A 434 -13.67 0.67 -16.78
C THR A 434 -13.25 -0.46 -15.87
N GLU A 435 -13.94 -0.59 -14.76
CA GLU A 435 -13.64 -1.56 -13.71
C GLU A 435 -14.94 -2.10 -13.15
N TYR A 436 -14.98 -3.39 -12.87
CA TYR A 436 -16.07 -4.05 -12.17
C TYR A 436 -15.53 -4.77 -10.94
N VAL A 437 -16.13 -4.53 -9.78
CA VAL A 437 -15.83 -5.18 -8.52
C VAL A 437 -17.08 -5.89 -8.03
N TYR A 438 -16.93 -7.13 -7.64
CA TYR A 438 -17.95 -7.95 -7.01
C TYR A 438 -17.40 -8.49 -5.70
N ASP A 439 -18.10 -8.23 -4.59
CA ASP A 439 -17.83 -8.81 -3.29
C ASP A 439 -19.08 -9.58 -2.84
N ASP A 440 -18.89 -10.81 -2.41
CA ASP A 440 -19.90 -11.66 -1.82
C ASP A 440 -19.45 -12.04 -0.42
N VAL A 441 -20.26 -11.67 0.57
CA VAL A 441 -19.92 -11.79 1.99
C VAL A 441 -20.98 -12.60 2.69
N TYR A 442 -20.61 -13.77 3.16
CA TYR A 442 -21.41 -14.59 4.06
C TYR A 442 -20.66 -14.74 5.39
N ASP A 443 -21.30 -14.43 6.51
CA ASP A 443 -20.75 -14.62 7.86
C ASP A 443 -21.88 -14.97 8.83
N GLU A 444 -21.80 -16.12 9.48
CA GLU A 444 -22.86 -16.65 10.35
C GLU A 444 -22.29 -17.16 11.67
N ILE A 445 -22.96 -16.83 12.77
CA ILE A 445 -22.83 -17.47 14.08
C ILE A 445 -24.24 -17.83 14.56
N GLY A 446 -24.67 -19.04 14.29
CA GLY A 446 -26.06 -19.48 14.52
C GLY A 446 -26.47 -19.38 15.99
N SER A 447 -25.58 -19.67 16.94
CA SER A 447 -25.86 -19.57 18.39
C SER A 447 -26.10 -18.14 18.89
N TYR A 448 -25.63 -17.12 18.15
CA TYR A 448 -25.87 -15.70 18.46
C TYR A 448 -26.94 -15.05 17.57
N ASN A 449 -27.63 -15.85 16.75
CA ASN A 449 -28.55 -15.33 15.74
C ASN A 449 -27.96 -14.19 14.91
N TYR A 450 -26.66 -14.36 14.57
CA TYR A 450 -25.89 -13.40 13.80
C TYR A 450 -25.69 -13.92 12.37
N LEU A 451 -26.11 -13.13 11.40
CA LEU A 451 -25.94 -13.42 9.99
C LEU A 451 -25.66 -12.14 9.20
N ILE A 452 -24.59 -12.17 8.42
CA ILE A 452 -24.35 -11.24 7.32
C ILE A 452 -24.37 -12.06 6.03
N ASP A 453 -25.28 -11.72 5.12
CA ASP A 453 -25.38 -12.28 3.77
C ASP A 453 -25.61 -11.11 2.81
N GLN A 454 -24.50 -10.61 2.23
CA GLN A 454 -24.54 -9.42 1.40
C GLN A 454 -23.61 -9.52 0.22
N SER A 455 -24.17 -9.32 -0.99
CA SER A 455 -23.35 -9.12 -2.19
C SER A 455 -23.33 -7.66 -2.63
N THR A 456 -22.13 -7.15 -2.93
CA THR A 456 -21.95 -5.82 -3.49
C THR A 456 -21.42 -5.89 -4.92
N LYS A 457 -21.90 -4.99 -5.77
CA LYS A 457 -21.54 -4.87 -7.18
C LYS A 457 -21.25 -3.42 -7.47
N SER A 458 -20.02 -3.13 -7.89
CA SER A 458 -19.62 -1.78 -8.27
C SER A 458 -19.06 -1.75 -9.68
N SER A 459 -19.55 -0.84 -10.50
CA SER A 459 -19.05 -0.60 -11.86
C SER A 459 -18.52 0.83 -11.94
N GLY A 460 -17.25 1.01 -12.26
CA GLY A 460 -16.59 2.29 -12.37
C GLY A 460 -16.16 2.59 -13.80
N LEU A 461 -16.40 3.83 -14.24
CA LEU A 461 -15.84 4.40 -15.46
C LEU A 461 -14.99 5.61 -15.09
N PHE A 462 -13.73 5.66 -15.51
CA PHE A 462 -12.86 6.79 -15.21
C PHE A 462 -12.17 7.34 -16.46
N LEU A 463 -12.03 8.65 -16.48
CA LEU A 463 -11.28 9.39 -17.50
C LEU A 463 -10.32 10.34 -16.81
N GLN A 464 -9.08 10.38 -17.28
CA GLN A 464 -8.04 11.23 -16.75
C GLN A 464 -7.21 11.84 -17.88
N SER A 465 -6.79 13.08 -17.68
CA SER A 465 -5.82 13.81 -18.48
C SER A 465 -4.64 14.21 -17.59
N ASP A 466 -3.47 13.76 -17.95
CA ASP A 466 -2.20 14.12 -17.31
C ASP A 466 -1.40 14.98 -18.28
N TRP A 467 -1.61 16.31 -18.19
CA TRP A 467 -1.13 17.29 -19.14
C TRP A 467 0.08 18.05 -18.58
N THR A 468 1.23 17.75 -19.12
CA THR A 468 2.44 18.57 -18.95
C THR A 468 2.36 19.75 -19.89
N ILE A 469 1.85 20.87 -19.39
CA ILE A 469 1.63 22.13 -20.14
C ILE A 469 2.97 22.75 -20.52
N LEU A 470 3.88 22.79 -19.55
CA LEU A 470 5.27 23.25 -19.67
C LEU A 470 6.16 22.26 -18.91
N PRO A 471 7.47 22.21 -19.15
CA PRO A 471 8.37 21.36 -18.38
C PRO A 471 8.27 21.55 -16.86
N GLN A 472 7.86 22.75 -16.43
CA GLN A 472 7.68 23.12 -15.02
C GLN A 472 6.26 22.92 -14.50
N LEU A 473 5.26 22.79 -15.39
CA LEU A 473 3.84 22.82 -15.01
C LEU A 473 3.08 21.61 -15.54
N THR A 474 2.59 20.78 -14.65
CA THR A 474 1.73 19.63 -14.99
C THR A 474 0.38 19.78 -14.31
N LEU A 475 -0.69 19.61 -15.07
CA LEU A 475 -2.08 19.57 -14.61
C LEU A 475 -2.62 18.15 -14.80
N LEU A 476 -3.00 17.52 -13.72
CA LEU A 476 -3.76 16.29 -13.74
C LEU A 476 -5.22 16.60 -13.45
N SER A 477 -6.11 16.17 -14.31
CA SER A 477 -7.56 16.28 -14.10
C SER A 477 -8.21 14.96 -14.43
N GLY A 478 -9.23 14.57 -13.67
CA GLY A 478 -9.92 13.32 -13.87
C GLY A 478 -11.30 13.31 -13.24
N VAL A 479 -12.11 12.38 -13.68
CA VAL A 479 -13.41 12.08 -13.11
C VAL A 479 -13.65 10.58 -13.16
N ARG A 480 -14.27 10.07 -12.11
CA ARG A 480 -14.78 8.69 -12.04
C ARG A 480 -16.26 8.72 -11.76
N LEU A 481 -16.99 7.86 -12.46
CA LEU A 481 -18.40 7.60 -12.28
C LEU A 481 -18.54 6.18 -11.73
N ASP A 482 -19.19 6.02 -10.59
CA ASP A 482 -19.43 4.72 -9.97
C ASP A 482 -20.93 4.44 -9.87
N LEU A 483 -21.32 3.23 -10.27
CA LEU A 483 -22.62 2.63 -10.02
C LEU A 483 -22.42 1.54 -8.97
N HIS A 484 -23.14 1.61 -7.87
CA HIS A 484 -23.04 0.66 -6.76
C HIS A 484 -24.43 0.16 -6.39
N ASN A 485 -24.62 -1.15 -6.24
CA ASN A 485 -25.95 -1.72 -6.00
C ASN A 485 -26.62 -1.33 -4.68
N LEU A 486 -25.85 -0.81 -3.71
CA LEU A 486 -26.35 -0.29 -2.44
C LEU A 486 -26.53 1.24 -2.45
N VAL A 487 -26.42 1.89 -3.59
CA VAL A 487 -26.51 3.35 -3.73
C VAL A 487 -27.36 3.67 -4.96
N ASP A 488 -28.45 4.39 -4.77
CA ASP A 488 -29.42 4.67 -5.84
C ASP A 488 -28.88 5.62 -6.92
N ASP A 489 -28.03 6.56 -6.50
CA ASP A 489 -27.48 7.58 -7.38
C ASP A 489 -26.13 7.21 -7.99
N VAL A 490 -25.87 7.70 -9.21
CA VAL A 490 -24.51 7.66 -9.78
C VAL A 490 -23.58 8.53 -8.96
N ILE A 491 -22.51 7.94 -8.49
CA ILE A 491 -21.50 8.65 -7.69
C ILE A 491 -20.46 9.26 -8.63
N VAL A 492 -20.24 10.57 -8.50
CA VAL A 492 -19.30 11.33 -9.33
C VAL A 492 -18.13 11.81 -8.50
N ASN A 493 -16.92 11.33 -8.80
CA ASN A 493 -15.70 11.67 -8.07
C ASN A 493 -14.69 12.41 -8.97
N PRO A 494 -14.74 13.76 -9.03
CA PRO A 494 -13.72 14.56 -9.69
C PRO A 494 -12.43 14.66 -8.87
N ARG A 495 -11.31 14.83 -9.59
CA ARG A 495 -10.03 15.24 -9.01
C ARG A 495 -9.29 16.21 -9.90
N VAL A 496 -8.52 17.09 -9.27
CA VAL A 496 -7.58 18.00 -9.94
C VAL A 496 -6.31 18.07 -9.12
N SER A 497 -5.17 17.92 -9.77
CA SER A 497 -3.85 18.05 -9.13
C SER A 497 -2.94 18.90 -9.99
N LEU A 498 -2.24 19.83 -9.37
CA LEU A 498 -1.28 20.72 -10.02
C LEU A 498 0.12 20.43 -9.46
N LEU A 499 1.08 20.21 -10.33
CA LEU A 499 2.51 20.18 -10.01
C LEU A 499 3.20 21.37 -10.67
N TYR A 500 3.87 22.19 -9.86
CA TYR A 500 4.72 23.26 -10.34
C TYR A 500 6.15 23.09 -9.84
N LYS A 501 7.10 22.99 -10.77
CA LYS A 501 8.54 22.91 -10.48
C LYS A 501 9.15 24.29 -10.54
N ILE A 502 9.54 24.84 -9.39
CA ILE A 502 10.17 26.18 -9.33
C ILE A 502 11.57 26.11 -9.94
N LYS A 503 12.31 25.05 -9.66
CA LYS A 503 13.61 24.66 -10.21
C LYS A 503 13.72 23.15 -10.17
N ASP A 504 14.84 22.60 -10.59
CA ASP A 504 15.07 21.15 -10.60
C ASP A 504 14.88 20.45 -9.23
N PHE A 505 14.97 21.21 -8.14
CA PHE A 505 14.98 20.69 -6.78
C PHE A 505 13.76 21.05 -5.93
N THR A 506 12.86 21.93 -6.42
CA THR A 506 11.72 22.40 -5.65
C THR A 506 10.41 22.17 -6.40
N GLN A 507 9.49 21.50 -5.78
CA GLN A 507 8.19 21.14 -6.35
C GLN A 507 7.08 21.61 -5.41
N LEU A 508 6.09 22.29 -5.98
CA LEU A 508 4.84 22.62 -5.31
C LEU A 508 3.74 21.72 -5.87
N ARG A 509 2.91 21.17 -5.01
CA ARG A 509 1.71 20.41 -5.40
C ARG A 509 0.49 20.96 -4.71
N LEU A 510 -0.62 20.97 -5.43
CA LEU A 510 -1.94 21.27 -4.92
C LEU A 510 -2.89 20.19 -5.44
N ASN A 511 -3.60 19.54 -4.55
CA ASN A 511 -4.51 18.45 -4.89
C ASN A 511 -5.89 18.73 -4.31
N TYR A 512 -6.92 18.53 -5.10
CA TYR A 512 -8.32 18.49 -4.70
C TYR A 512 -8.98 17.25 -5.27
N GLY A 513 -9.80 16.60 -4.50
CA GLY A 513 -10.61 15.48 -4.96
C GLY A 513 -11.73 15.15 -4.01
N THR A 514 -12.68 14.37 -4.50
CA THR A 514 -13.79 13.83 -3.72
C THR A 514 -13.65 12.33 -3.56
N GLY A 515 -14.34 11.77 -2.58
CA GLY A 515 -14.38 10.35 -2.32
C GLY A 515 -15.69 9.93 -1.70
N PHE A 516 -15.91 8.62 -1.67
CA PHE A 516 -17.08 8.04 -1.04
C PHE A 516 -16.75 6.70 -0.40
N ARG A 517 -17.60 6.28 0.54
CA ARG A 517 -17.61 4.94 1.13
C ARG A 517 -19.04 4.41 1.07
N ALA A 518 -19.20 3.22 0.49
CA ALA A 518 -20.52 2.61 0.33
C ALA A 518 -21.04 2.05 1.66
N PRO A 519 -22.38 1.96 1.84
CA PRO A 519 -23.00 1.43 3.07
C PRO A 519 -22.98 -0.11 3.07
N GLN A 520 -21.79 -0.69 3.06
CA GLN A 520 -21.62 -2.14 3.05
C GLN A 520 -21.45 -2.71 4.45
N SER A 521 -21.75 -4.00 4.62
CA SER A 521 -21.73 -4.72 5.88
C SER A 521 -20.30 -4.79 6.37
N PHE A 522 -19.49 -5.66 6.08
CA PHE A 522 -18.16 -5.82 6.62
C PHE A 522 -17.29 -4.58 6.38
N ASP A 523 -16.79 -4.03 7.45
CA ASP A 523 -15.99 -2.85 7.51
C ASP A 523 -15.15 -2.90 8.79
N ALA A 524 -14.11 -2.10 8.91
CA ALA A 524 -13.20 -2.08 10.06
C ALA A 524 -13.89 -1.88 11.41
N ASP A 525 -15.13 -1.39 11.40
CA ASP A 525 -15.92 -1.15 12.61
C ASP A 525 -16.95 -2.26 12.89
N LEU A 526 -17.04 -3.27 12.04
CA LEU A 526 -18.06 -4.31 12.07
C LEU A 526 -17.44 -5.66 12.42
N HIS A 527 -17.00 -5.85 13.64
CA HIS A 527 -16.66 -7.18 14.15
C HIS A 527 -17.29 -7.41 15.52
N ILE A 528 -17.53 -8.65 15.84
CA ILE A 528 -17.95 -9.05 17.18
C ILE A 528 -16.76 -8.81 18.11
N ALA A 529 -16.97 -8.01 19.14
CA ALA A 529 -15.94 -7.66 20.12
C ALA A 529 -16.41 -7.99 21.53
N PHE A 530 -15.47 -8.25 22.41
CA PHE A 530 -15.74 -8.37 23.83
C PHE A 530 -15.64 -6.97 24.47
N ALA A 531 -16.76 -6.42 24.89
CA ALA A 531 -16.78 -5.18 25.64
C ALA A 531 -17.64 -5.40 26.90
N GLY A 532 -17.19 -4.93 28.06
CA GLY A 532 -17.93 -5.01 29.29
C GLY A 532 -18.34 -6.44 29.75
N GLY A 533 -17.56 -7.47 29.33
CA GLY A 533 -17.87 -8.87 29.68
C GLY A 533 -18.97 -9.52 28.82
N GLY A 534 -19.41 -8.87 27.72
CA GLY A 534 -20.39 -9.36 26.75
C GLY A 534 -19.87 -9.41 25.35
N ILE A 535 -20.75 -9.68 24.39
CA ILE A 535 -20.46 -9.67 22.96
C ILE A 535 -21.23 -8.53 22.33
N SER A 536 -20.52 -7.66 21.61
CA SER A 536 -21.13 -6.57 20.86
C SER A 536 -21.43 -7.00 19.44
N ARG A 537 -22.68 -6.80 18.99
CA ARG A 537 -23.13 -7.11 17.61
C ARG A 537 -23.59 -5.83 16.94
N ILE A 538 -23.23 -5.69 15.66
CA ILE A 538 -23.50 -4.49 14.90
C ILE A 538 -24.44 -4.81 13.72
N ASN A 539 -25.57 -4.11 13.66
CA ASN A 539 -26.53 -4.15 12.57
C ASN A 539 -26.43 -2.89 11.70
N LEU A 540 -26.81 -3.01 10.42
CA LEU A 540 -26.89 -1.86 9.53
C LEU A 540 -28.28 -1.22 9.58
N SER A 541 -28.35 0.10 9.64
CA SER A 541 -29.61 0.81 9.40
C SER A 541 -30.11 0.58 7.98
N PRO A 542 -31.42 0.32 7.76
CA PRO A 542 -31.99 0.21 6.43
C PRO A 542 -31.90 1.50 5.60
N GLU A 543 -31.72 2.63 6.26
CA GLU A 543 -31.64 3.97 5.65
C GLU A 543 -30.19 4.44 5.49
N LEU A 544 -29.20 3.53 5.56
CA LEU A 544 -27.81 3.87 5.52
C LEU A 544 -27.41 4.40 4.11
N GLU A 545 -27.00 5.66 4.04
CA GLU A 545 -26.53 6.35 2.85
C GLU A 545 -24.98 6.29 2.73
N PRO A 546 -24.40 6.45 1.53
CA PRO A 546 -22.95 6.52 1.40
C PRO A 546 -22.36 7.74 2.09
N GLU A 547 -21.23 7.57 2.76
CA GLU A 547 -20.40 8.69 3.18
C GLU A 547 -19.78 9.37 1.97
N LYS A 548 -19.66 10.69 2.02
CA LYS A 548 -19.03 11.51 0.96
C LYS A 548 -17.94 12.38 1.56
N SER A 549 -16.84 12.54 0.83
CA SER A 549 -15.73 13.38 1.27
C SER A 549 -15.30 14.40 0.25
N ARG A 550 -14.66 15.47 0.76
CA ARG A 550 -13.90 16.45 -0.02
C ARG A 550 -12.55 16.63 0.64
N SER A 551 -11.49 16.40 -0.12
CA SER A 551 -10.11 16.50 0.37
C SER A 551 -9.34 17.55 -0.42
N LEU A 552 -8.54 18.33 0.31
CA LEU A 552 -7.60 19.30 -0.23
C LEU A 552 -6.23 19.04 0.40
N SER A 553 -5.16 18.99 -0.40
CA SER A 553 -3.81 19.02 0.12
C SER A 553 -2.90 19.93 -0.68
N ALA A 554 -1.93 20.53 0.02
CA ALA A 554 -0.89 21.35 -0.58
C ALA A 554 0.47 20.94 -0.01
N SER A 555 1.49 20.87 -0.88
CA SER A 555 2.82 20.47 -0.41
C SER A 555 3.94 21.23 -1.11
N VAL A 556 5.05 21.33 -0.37
CA VAL A 556 6.35 21.77 -0.86
C VAL A 556 7.31 20.61 -0.67
N ASN A 557 7.96 20.21 -1.75
CA ASN A 557 9.02 19.21 -1.74
C ASN A 557 10.31 19.86 -2.23
N PHE A 558 11.39 19.65 -1.51
CA PHE A 558 12.74 20.10 -1.86
C PHE A 558 13.72 18.95 -1.72
N ASP A 559 14.45 18.60 -2.80
CA ASP A 559 15.46 17.56 -2.81
C ASP A 559 16.67 18.06 -3.59
N LYS A 560 17.78 18.30 -2.89
CA LYS A 560 19.00 18.81 -3.52
C LYS A 560 20.10 17.73 -3.50
N PRO A 561 20.37 17.10 -4.65
CA PRO A 561 21.50 16.19 -4.80
C PRO A 561 22.80 16.98 -4.98
N THR A 562 23.87 16.47 -4.39
CA THR A 562 25.27 16.81 -4.67
C THR A 562 26.02 15.50 -4.98
N GLU A 563 27.30 15.56 -5.24
CA GLU A 563 28.09 14.37 -5.57
C GLU A 563 28.07 13.30 -4.46
N HIS A 564 28.15 13.72 -3.19
CA HIS A 564 28.23 12.81 -2.04
C HIS A 564 27.05 12.90 -1.09
N PHE A 565 26.17 13.88 -1.24
CA PHE A 565 25.12 14.15 -0.29
C PHE A 565 23.80 14.54 -0.99
N VAL A 566 22.73 13.91 -0.54
CA VAL A 566 21.38 14.35 -0.88
C VAL A 566 20.65 14.70 0.40
N ALA A 567 20.06 15.88 0.44
CA ALA A 567 19.15 16.25 1.50
C ALA A 567 17.85 16.78 0.91
N GLY A 568 16.76 16.46 1.55
CA GLY A 568 15.46 16.93 1.14
C GLY A 568 14.46 16.98 2.29
N PHE A 569 13.39 17.71 2.04
CA PHE A 569 12.22 17.73 2.91
C PHE A 569 10.94 17.79 2.08
N THR A 570 9.86 17.33 2.68
CA THR A 570 8.50 17.54 2.21
C THR A 570 7.68 18.09 3.35
N ILE A 571 6.94 19.16 3.13
CA ILE A 571 5.93 19.67 4.04
C ILE A 571 4.61 19.59 3.30
N GLU A 572 3.64 18.89 3.87
CA GLU A 572 2.29 18.73 3.33
C GLU A 572 1.26 19.19 4.35
N GLY A 573 0.37 20.09 3.95
CA GLY A 573 -0.86 20.40 4.68
C GLY A 573 -2.03 19.66 4.06
N PHE A 574 -2.93 19.11 4.87
CA PHE A 574 -4.10 18.37 4.40
C PHE A 574 -5.37 18.79 5.16
N TYR A 575 -6.49 18.70 4.47
CA TYR A 575 -7.83 18.92 4.97
C TYR A 575 -8.80 17.98 4.29
N THR A 576 -9.56 17.22 5.09
CA THR A 576 -10.62 16.32 4.61
C THR A 576 -11.90 16.58 5.39
N ARG A 577 -12.97 16.86 4.65
CA ARG A 577 -14.32 16.97 5.19
C ARG A 577 -15.11 15.72 4.85
N LEU A 578 -15.65 15.04 5.86
CA LEU A 578 -16.61 13.94 5.73
C LEU A 578 -18.02 14.50 5.91
N ASN A 579 -18.96 14.04 5.11
CA ASN A 579 -20.40 14.27 5.28
C ASN A 579 -21.08 12.90 5.41
N ASN A 580 -22.11 12.84 6.23
CA ASN A 580 -22.83 11.59 6.54
C ASN A 580 -21.90 10.52 7.11
N ALA A 581 -20.95 10.93 7.99
CA ALA A 581 -19.99 9.98 8.57
C ALA A 581 -20.71 8.85 9.30
N PHE A 582 -20.25 7.62 9.13
CA PHE A 582 -20.82 6.47 9.84
C PHE A 582 -20.47 6.53 11.32
N PHE A 583 -21.42 6.16 12.14
CA PHE A 583 -21.21 5.97 13.58
C PHE A 583 -22.03 4.78 14.08
N LEU A 584 -21.62 4.24 15.22
CA LEU A 584 -22.33 3.18 15.91
C LEU A 584 -23.23 3.81 16.98
N ASP A 585 -24.53 3.52 16.86
CA ASP A 585 -25.55 4.00 17.78
C ASP A 585 -25.93 2.85 18.71
N PRO A 586 -25.79 2.97 20.05
CA PRO A 586 -26.22 1.95 20.97
C PRO A 586 -27.73 1.62 20.77
N ALA A 587 -28.06 0.34 20.65
CA ALA A 587 -29.42 -0.13 20.40
C ALA A 587 -29.97 -1.03 21.52
N GLY A 588 -29.33 -0.99 22.70
CA GLY A 588 -29.66 -1.78 23.84
C GLY A 588 -28.87 -3.08 23.92
N GLU A 589 -29.36 -3.98 24.79
CA GLU A 589 -28.76 -5.30 25.03
C GLU A 589 -29.81 -6.39 24.79
N ASP A 590 -29.37 -7.58 24.44
CA ASP A 590 -30.17 -8.78 24.43
C ASP A 590 -29.49 -9.90 25.26
N GLU A 591 -29.99 -11.13 25.13
CA GLU A 591 -29.44 -12.30 25.85
C GLU A 591 -27.98 -12.63 25.54
N PHE A 592 -27.39 -12.06 24.44
CA PHE A 592 -26.03 -12.32 24.00
C PHE A 592 -25.08 -11.14 24.29
N GLY A 593 -25.59 -9.96 24.63
CA GLY A 593 -24.79 -8.76 24.91
C GLY A 593 -25.32 -7.51 24.20
N GLU A 594 -24.44 -6.54 24.00
CA GLU A 594 -24.78 -5.23 23.44
C GLU A 594 -25.12 -5.28 21.95
N LEU A 595 -26.08 -4.44 21.57
CA LEU A 595 -26.48 -4.22 20.18
C LEU A 595 -26.12 -2.80 19.74
N PHE A 596 -25.54 -2.69 18.59
CA PHE A 596 -25.27 -1.41 17.92
C PHE A 596 -25.94 -1.38 16.54
N ILE A 597 -26.36 -0.20 16.12
CA ILE A 597 -26.83 0.05 14.76
C ILE A 597 -25.89 1.05 14.11
N LYS A 598 -25.31 0.68 12.97
CA LYS A 598 -24.53 1.58 12.13
C LYS A 598 -25.47 2.51 11.37
N ARG A 599 -25.31 3.81 11.55
CA ARG A 599 -26.11 4.88 10.93
C ARG A 599 -25.23 5.96 10.34
N ASN A 600 -25.81 6.77 9.46
CA ASN A 600 -25.22 8.04 9.09
C ASN A 600 -25.39 9.05 10.23
N GLY A 601 -24.32 9.67 10.59
CA GLY A 601 -24.27 10.72 11.58
C GLY A 601 -24.03 12.08 10.94
N GLN A 602 -23.42 12.90 11.76
CA GLN A 602 -22.99 14.24 11.40
C GLN A 602 -21.72 14.23 10.55
N GLY A 603 -21.30 15.38 10.10
CA GLY A 603 -20.02 15.52 9.44
C GLY A 603 -18.83 15.44 10.39
N ALA A 604 -17.66 15.18 9.82
CA ALA A 604 -16.40 15.20 10.53
C ALA A 604 -15.34 15.92 9.72
N THR A 605 -14.36 16.51 10.41
CA THR A 605 -13.25 17.20 9.79
C THR A 605 -11.94 16.62 10.28
N VAL A 606 -11.07 16.27 9.34
CA VAL A 606 -9.70 15.88 9.61
C VAL A 606 -8.76 16.84 8.90
N GLN A 607 -7.82 17.43 9.64
CA GLN A 607 -6.87 18.38 9.11
C GLN A 607 -5.54 18.30 9.84
N GLY A 608 -4.46 18.67 9.15
CA GLY A 608 -3.15 18.65 9.76
C GLY A 608 -2.03 18.99 8.80
N ALA A 609 -0.82 18.72 9.29
CA ALA A 609 0.41 18.85 8.51
C ALA A 609 1.34 17.67 8.77
N THR A 610 2.02 17.23 7.73
CA THR A 610 3.07 16.20 7.77
C THR A 610 4.38 16.83 7.31
N ILE A 611 5.45 16.59 8.06
CA ILE A 611 6.81 17.01 7.75
C ILE A 611 7.65 15.77 7.54
N GLU A 612 8.34 15.70 6.42
CA GLU A 612 9.27 14.60 6.08
C GLU A 612 10.67 15.20 5.88
N LEU A 613 11.66 14.56 6.45
CA LEU A 613 13.07 14.88 6.28
C LEU A 613 13.81 13.66 5.76
N ARG A 614 14.71 13.84 4.81
CA ARG A 614 15.55 12.77 4.28
C ARG A 614 16.94 13.28 3.95
N ALA A 615 17.91 12.45 4.29
CA ALA A 615 19.31 12.72 3.98
C ALA A 615 20.03 11.42 3.64
N ASN A 616 20.92 11.48 2.67
CA ASN A 616 21.76 10.36 2.29
C ASN A 616 23.19 10.87 2.04
N TYR A 617 24.17 10.25 2.69
CA TYR A 617 25.58 10.54 2.53
C TYR A 617 26.29 9.29 2.00
N ASP A 618 26.81 9.36 0.75
CA ASP A 618 27.56 8.29 0.08
C ASP A 618 26.91 6.91 0.12
N ARG A 619 25.58 6.80 0.25
CA ARG A 619 24.87 5.56 0.55
C ARG A 619 25.30 4.86 1.83
N LYS A 620 26.23 5.45 2.59
CA LYS A 620 26.74 4.90 3.84
C LYS A 620 25.87 5.28 5.03
N ILE A 621 25.29 6.48 4.99
CA ILE A 621 24.38 6.96 6.03
C ILE A 621 23.11 7.45 5.33
N GLN A 622 21.99 6.88 5.71
CA GLN A 622 20.67 7.32 5.27
C GLN A 622 19.81 7.63 6.50
N ILE A 623 19.16 8.79 6.48
CA ILE A 623 18.24 9.23 7.53
C ILE A 623 16.91 9.58 6.86
N GLU A 624 15.83 9.05 7.42
CA GLU A 624 14.47 9.41 7.07
C GLU A 624 13.69 9.68 8.36
N ALA A 625 12.93 10.76 8.39
CA ALA A 625 12.09 11.11 9.52
C ALA A 625 10.76 11.68 9.02
N GLY A 626 9.68 11.31 9.67
CA GLY A 626 8.35 11.81 9.41
C GLY A 626 7.65 12.19 10.71
N ALA A 627 6.99 13.35 10.73
CA ALA A 627 6.16 13.78 11.85
C ALA A 627 4.82 14.30 11.32
N THR A 628 3.73 13.90 11.97
CA THR A 628 2.37 14.31 11.63
C THR A 628 1.73 14.98 12.83
N PHE A 629 1.16 16.15 12.58
CA PHE A 629 0.37 16.93 13.53
C PHE A 629 -1.03 17.08 12.95
N GLN A 630 -2.05 16.62 13.66
CA GLN A 630 -3.40 16.56 13.13
C GLN A 630 -4.48 16.84 14.17
N SER A 631 -5.69 17.11 13.69
CA SER A 631 -6.91 17.17 14.46
C SER A 631 -8.01 16.44 13.69
N SER A 632 -8.67 15.48 14.32
CA SER A 632 -9.76 14.67 13.78
C SER A 632 -10.98 14.82 14.69
N ARG A 633 -12.03 15.51 14.19
CA ARG A 633 -13.16 15.92 15.03
C ARG A 633 -14.50 15.78 14.31
N PHE A 634 -15.48 15.30 15.02
CA PHE A 634 -16.89 15.42 14.66
C PHE A 634 -17.41 16.87 14.83
N ASP A 635 -18.46 17.22 14.13
CA ASP A 635 -19.08 18.54 14.24
C ASP A 635 -19.68 18.78 15.63
N ASN A 636 -20.32 17.76 16.20
CA ASN A 636 -20.84 17.74 17.56
C ASN A 636 -20.20 16.61 18.36
N ALA A 637 -20.36 16.63 19.66
CA ALA A 637 -19.90 15.55 20.52
C ALA A 637 -20.65 14.22 20.20
N VAL A 638 -19.88 13.13 20.12
CA VAL A 638 -20.38 11.75 20.00
C VAL A 638 -20.26 11.11 21.36
N GLN A 639 -21.30 10.45 21.80
CA GLN A 639 -21.31 9.67 23.02
C GLN A 639 -20.76 8.28 22.71
N TYR A 640 -19.59 7.98 23.25
CA TYR A 640 -18.93 6.68 23.03
C TYR A 640 -19.31 5.64 24.08
N ILE A 641 -19.70 6.09 25.24
CA ILE A 641 -20.15 5.29 26.39
C ILE A 641 -21.40 5.96 26.91
N ASP A 642 -22.43 5.16 27.19
CA ASP A 642 -23.68 5.67 27.78
C ASP A 642 -23.41 6.34 29.14
N GLU A 643 -24.19 7.35 29.47
CA GLU A 643 -24.09 8.15 30.68
C GLU A 643 -22.83 9.00 30.86
N LEU A 644 -21.80 8.89 29.97
CA LEU A 644 -20.63 9.74 30.00
C LEU A 644 -20.73 10.93 29.02
N GLU A 645 -20.00 12.00 29.33
CA GLU A 645 -19.93 13.17 28.46
C GLU A 645 -19.33 12.80 27.12
N GLY A 646 -20.01 13.14 26.02
CA GLY A 646 -19.53 12.87 24.67
C GLY A 646 -18.33 13.71 24.29
N SER A 647 -17.50 13.21 23.37
CA SER A 647 -16.35 13.91 22.82
C SER A 647 -16.52 14.21 21.33
N ARG A 648 -15.94 15.33 20.89
CA ARG A 648 -15.81 15.64 19.46
C ARG A 648 -14.57 14.97 18.83
N ASP A 649 -13.57 14.63 19.62
CA ASP A 649 -12.34 14.05 19.13
C ASP A 649 -12.57 12.57 18.76
N PHE A 650 -11.91 12.11 17.69
CA PHE A 650 -11.93 10.70 17.32
C PHE A 650 -11.18 9.89 18.38
N ILE A 651 -11.79 8.79 18.81
CA ILE A 651 -11.11 7.84 19.70
C ILE A 651 -9.90 7.19 19.01
N ARG A 652 -8.92 6.74 19.79
CA ARG A 652 -7.71 6.05 19.34
C ARG A 652 -6.93 6.81 18.25
N THR A 653 -7.05 8.15 18.23
CA THR A 653 -6.46 9.00 17.20
C THR A 653 -5.56 10.07 17.84
N PRO A 654 -4.24 9.83 17.93
CA PRO A 654 -3.33 10.79 18.49
C PRO A 654 -3.18 12.01 17.58
N ASN A 655 -3.07 13.19 18.18
CA ASN A 655 -2.87 14.44 17.44
C ASN A 655 -1.41 14.61 16.93
N GLN A 656 -0.49 13.79 17.43
CA GLN A 656 0.94 13.84 17.09
C GLN A 656 1.51 12.44 17.03
N TYR A 657 2.20 12.10 15.94
CA TYR A 657 2.94 10.86 15.80
C TYR A 657 4.01 10.99 14.73
N GLY A 658 4.97 10.09 14.74
CA GLY A 658 6.05 10.14 13.77
C GLY A 658 7.06 9.03 13.94
N PHE A 659 8.05 9.03 13.05
CA PHE A 659 9.11 8.03 13.02
C PHE A 659 10.43 8.64 12.60
N THR A 660 11.51 7.94 12.88
CA THR A 660 12.86 8.21 12.35
C THR A 660 13.55 6.89 12.07
N THR A 661 14.17 6.76 10.91
CA THR A 661 15.05 5.64 10.56
C THR A 661 16.45 6.17 10.25
N LEU A 662 17.47 5.52 10.78
CA LEU A 662 18.88 5.79 10.50
C LEU A 662 19.52 4.48 10.05
N SER A 663 19.97 4.42 8.80
CA SER A 663 20.72 3.29 8.25
C SER A 663 22.18 3.67 8.08
N TYR A 664 23.08 2.80 8.56
CA TYR A 664 24.52 2.94 8.46
C TYR A 664 25.12 1.70 7.78
N THR A 665 25.65 1.89 6.57
CA THR A 665 26.26 0.82 5.75
C THR A 665 27.66 1.27 5.34
N PRO A 666 28.67 1.18 6.24
CA PRO A 666 30.03 1.69 5.97
C PRO A 666 30.72 0.96 4.81
N ASN A 667 30.35 -0.28 4.58
CA ASN A 667 30.86 -1.13 3.50
C ASN A 667 29.81 -2.19 3.15
N LYS A 668 30.11 -3.05 2.17
CA LYS A 668 29.19 -4.11 1.70
C LYS A 668 28.91 -5.22 2.73
N LYS A 669 29.70 -5.30 3.82
CA LYS A 669 29.62 -6.40 4.79
C LYS A 669 28.83 -6.05 6.04
N ILE A 670 28.73 -4.78 6.40
CA ILE A 670 28.13 -4.35 7.66
C ILE A 670 26.96 -3.43 7.37
N ASN A 671 25.82 -3.72 7.96
CA ASN A 671 24.67 -2.81 8.02
C ASN A 671 24.22 -2.66 9.48
N ALA A 672 23.83 -1.47 9.85
CA ALA A 672 23.24 -1.17 11.15
C ALA A 672 22.09 -0.19 10.95
N ASN A 673 20.96 -0.44 11.63
CA ASN A 673 19.76 0.37 11.50
C ASN A 673 19.22 0.71 12.88
N ILE A 674 18.89 1.98 13.08
CA ILE A 674 18.21 2.47 14.28
C ILE A 674 16.87 3.02 13.82
N ASN A 675 15.79 2.56 14.45
CA ASN A 675 14.44 2.94 14.13
C ASN A 675 13.74 3.45 15.39
N TYR A 676 13.06 4.58 15.27
CA TYR A 676 12.32 5.22 16.35
C TYR A 676 10.90 5.52 15.91
N ILE A 677 9.92 5.23 16.78
CA ILE A 677 8.51 5.57 16.59
C ILE A 677 8.03 6.34 17.82
N TYR A 678 7.35 7.45 17.58
CA TYR A 678 6.65 8.24 18.59
C TYR A 678 5.15 8.20 18.34
N THR A 679 4.38 7.90 19.39
CA THR A 679 2.91 7.97 19.39
C THR A 679 2.47 8.87 20.54
N GLY A 680 1.75 9.96 20.21
CA GLY A 680 1.18 10.89 21.16
C GLY A 680 0.01 10.30 21.93
N SER A 681 -0.44 11.01 22.98
CA SER A 681 -1.63 10.65 23.74
C SER A 681 -2.90 10.72 22.90
N MET A 682 -3.89 9.91 23.25
CA MET A 682 -5.19 9.82 22.59
C MET A 682 -6.27 9.42 23.59
N ILE A 683 -7.53 9.74 23.29
CA ILE A 683 -8.65 9.28 24.09
C ILE A 683 -9.02 7.83 23.72
N VAL A 684 -9.30 7.03 24.75
CA VAL A 684 -9.62 5.61 24.62
C VAL A 684 -10.79 5.29 25.55
N PRO A 685 -11.88 4.69 25.06
CA PRO A 685 -12.94 4.16 25.93
C PRO A 685 -12.42 2.92 26.66
N HIS A 686 -12.85 2.73 27.89
CA HIS A 686 -12.57 1.58 28.73
C HIS A 686 -13.85 1.16 29.43
N PHE A 687 -14.36 0.00 29.08
CA PHE A 687 -15.60 -0.53 29.62
C PHE A 687 -15.38 -1.30 30.92
N SER A 688 -16.33 -1.22 31.79
CA SER A 688 -16.35 -1.98 33.06
C SER A 688 -16.65 -3.47 32.81
N GLY A 689 -16.32 -4.32 33.79
CA GLY A 689 -16.61 -5.76 33.76
C GLY A 689 -15.50 -6.59 34.40
N ALA A 690 -14.26 -6.22 34.22
CA ALA A 690 -13.12 -6.89 34.85
C ALA A 690 -13.04 -6.58 36.37
N PRO A 691 -12.47 -7.47 37.19
CA PRO A 691 -12.28 -7.25 38.61
C PRO A 691 -11.49 -5.98 38.98
N ASN A 692 -10.59 -5.57 38.08
CA ASN A 692 -9.79 -4.35 38.21
C ASN A 692 -10.38 -3.14 37.49
N GLN A 693 -11.53 -3.29 36.79
CA GLN A 693 -12.22 -2.22 36.06
C GLN A 693 -13.73 -2.26 36.39
N THR A 694 -14.16 -1.43 37.32
CA THR A 694 -15.53 -1.45 37.87
C THR A 694 -16.45 -0.40 37.29
N ASN A 695 -15.94 0.61 36.61
CA ASN A 695 -16.70 1.71 36.04
C ASN A 695 -16.30 1.92 34.59
N ASP A 696 -17.26 2.31 33.76
CA ASP A 696 -17.00 2.77 32.40
C ASP A 696 -16.32 4.14 32.44
N GLU A 697 -15.29 4.32 31.65
CA GLU A 697 -14.53 5.59 31.59
C GLU A 697 -13.95 5.88 30.22
N ILE A 698 -13.64 7.16 29.98
CA ILE A 698 -12.85 7.58 28.83
C ILE A 698 -11.50 8.07 29.38
N ILE A 699 -10.44 7.35 29.07
CA ILE A 699 -9.09 7.69 29.51
C ILE A 699 -8.30 8.45 28.44
N THR A 700 -7.27 9.15 28.87
CA THR A 700 -6.23 9.66 27.99
C THR A 700 -5.00 8.76 28.12
N SER A 701 -4.61 8.10 27.03
CA SER A 701 -3.43 7.23 27.01
C SER A 701 -2.14 8.01 27.28
N PRO A 702 -1.11 7.37 27.84
CA PRO A 702 0.26 7.94 27.83
C PRO A 702 0.81 8.07 26.41
N THR A 703 1.94 8.74 26.27
CA THR A 703 2.73 8.76 25.02
C THR A 703 3.67 7.57 24.97
N PHE A 704 3.96 7.06 23.78
CA PHE A 704 4.88 5.96 23.58
C PHE A 704 6.08 6.36 22.71
N SER A 705 7.25 5.83 23.06
CA SER A 705 8.51 6.06 22.36
C SER A 705 9.23 4.73 22.19
N GLU A 706 9.16 4.15 21.00
CA GLU A 706 9.78 2.87 20.67
C GLU A 706 11.13 3.12 19.98
N LEU A 707 12.21 2.55 20.51
CA LEU A 707 13.54 2.58 19.90
C LEU A 707 13.94 1.15 19.54
N SER A 708 14.40 0.92 18.30
CA SER A 708 14.82 -0.39 17.81
C SER A 708 16.20 -0.32 17.15
N LEU A 709 16.96 -1.41 17.24
CA LEU A 709 18.29 -1.57 16.65
C LEU A 709 18.37 -2.88 15.89
N LYS A 710 18.92 -2.85 14.67
CA LYS A 710 19.34 -4.01 13.88
C LYS A 710 20.82 -3.87 13.53
N VAL A 711 21.57 -4.98 13.56
CA VAL A 711 22.93 -5.08 13.03
C VAL A 711 23.01 -6.34 12.18
N GLY A 712 23.58 -6.22 10.99
CA GLY A 712 23.82 -7.32 10.06
C GLY A 712 25.27 -7.39 9.63
N TYR A 713 25.75 -8.63 9.43
CA TYR A 713 27.08 -8.91 8.90
C TYR A 713 26.98 -9.91 7.75
N GLU A 714 27.44 -9.50 6.57
CA GLU A 714 27.39 -10.29 5.33
C GLU A 714 28.73 -10.92 5.01
N VAL A 715 28.70 -12.22 4.69
CA VAL A 715 29.85 -13.04 4.29
C VAL A 715 29.62 -13.56 2.87
N GLU A 716 30.54 -13.24 1.98
CA GLU A 716 30.53 -13.76 0.61
C GLU A 716 30.99 -15.22 0.58
N ILE A 717 30.26 -16.07 -0.16
CA ILE A 717 30.63 -17.49 -0.34
C ILE A 717 30.90 -17.73 -1.82
N ASN A 718 32.17 -17.70 -2.20
CA ASN A 718 32.61 -17.87 -3.58
C ASN A 718 32.18 -19.21 -4.21
N ARG A 719 31.93 -20.24 -3.40
CA ARG A 719 31.59 -21.58 -3.88
C ARG A 719 30.18 -21.69 -4.48
N ILE A 720 29.28 -20.84 -4.07
CA ILE A 720 27.88 -20.79 -4.53
C ILE A 720 27.51 -19.45 -5.17
N GLU A 721 28.52 -18.59 -5.44
CA GLU A 721 28.34 -17.21 -5.93
C GLU A 721 27.25 -16.42 -5.14
N GLY A 722 27.23 -16.63 -3.83
CA GLY A 722 26.18 -16.15 -2.95
C GLY A 722 26.70 -15.53 -1.66
N PHE A 723 25.78 -15.11 -0.80
CA PHE A 723 26.07 -14.41 0.45
C PHE A 723 25.31 -15.07 1.60
N ILE A 724 25.93 -15.08 2.77
CA ILE A 724 25.25 -15.35 4.04
C ILE A 724 25.28 -14.08 4.87
N GLU A 725 24.11 -13.63 5.30
CA GLU A 725 23.96 -12.54 6.25
C GLU A 725 23.54 -13.10 7.61
N PHE A 726 24.31 -12.81 8.64
CA PHE A 726 23.94 -12.99 10.03
C PHE A 726 23.44 -11.64 10.54
N TYR A 727 22.25 -11.61 11.12
CA TYR A 727 21.70 -10.39 11.66
C TYR A 727 21.05 -10.62 13.02
N GLY A 728 20.94 -9.56 13.79
CA GLY A 728 20.24 -9.58 15.06
C GLY A 728 19.97 -8.17 15.56
N GLY A 729 19.16 -8.08 16.57
CA GLY A 729 18.77 -6.80 17.10
C GLY A 729 17.77 -6.86 18.23
N ILE A 730 17.26 -5.69 18.58
CA ILE A 730 16.24 -5.52 19.62
C ILE A 730 15.19 -4.55 19.07
N LYS A 731 13.94 -4.98 18.96
CA LYS A 731 12.78 -4.12 18.77
C LYS A 731 12.35 -3.55 20.11
N ASN A 732 11.90 -2.30 20.12
CA ASN A 732 11.37 -1.62 21.30
C ASN A 732 12.30 -1.71 22.54
N ILE A 733 13.55 -1.27 22.41
CA ILE A 733 14.56 -1.27 23.49
C ILE A 733 14.05 -0.55 24.74
N THR A 734 13.27 0.52 24.53
CA THR A 734 12.68 1.33 25.59
C THR A 734 11.60 0.59 26.38
N ASN A 735 11.15 -0.55 25.89
CA ASN A 735 10.03 -1.33 26.41
C ASN A 735 8.76 -0.48 26.61
N ALA A 736 8.51 0.42 25.66
CA ALA A 736 7.32 1.26 25.66
C ALA A 736 6.11 0.39 25.29
N TYR A 737 5.38 -0.07 26.29
CA TYR A 737 4.24 -0.97 26.15
C TYR A 737 3.11 -0.51 27.08
N GLN A 738 1.91 -0.95 26.85
CA GLN A 738 0.78 -0.73 27.76
C GLN A 738 1.00 -1.57 29.02
N ASP A 739 0.83 -0.97 30.18
CA ASP A 739 0.94 -1.68 31.48
C ASP A 739 -0.43 -1.97 32.11
N GLN A 740 -1.45 -1.20 31.72
CA GLN A 740 -2.81 -1.31 32.26
C GLN A 740 -3.63 -2.23 31.37
N PHE A 741 -3.67 -3.51 31.70
CA PHE A 741 -4.56 -4.48 31.09
C PHE A 741 -5.59 -4.97 32.11
N ASP A 742 -6.76 -5.33 31.63
CA ASP A 742 -7.79 -5.96 32.43
C ASP A 742 -7.41 -7.39 32.81
N ILE A 743 -8.01 -7.91 33.87
CA ILE A 743 -7.73 -9.23 34.42
C ILE A 743 -8.95 -10.15 34.26
N GLY A 744 -8.70 -11.38 33.82
CA GLY A 744 -9.67 -12.46 33.78
C GLY A 744 -10.68 -12.37 32.63
N LYS A 745 -11.78 -13.14 32.73
CA LYS A 745 -12.69 -13.42 31.62
C LYS A 745 -13.54 -12.24 31.16
N ASN A 746 -13.84 -11.31 32.04
CA ASN A 746 -14.71 -10.16 31.75
C ASN A 746 -13.92 -8.91 31.39
N ARG A 747 -12.70 -9.08 30.87
CA ARG A 747 -11.85 -7.99 30.39
C ARG A 747 -12.46 -7.28 29.19
N ASP A 748 -12.23 -5.98 29.08
CA ASP A 748 -12.43 -5.27 27.82
C ASP A 748 -11.26 -5.56 26.87
N SER A 749 -11.44 -6.54 25.99
CA SER A 749 -10.41 -6.93 25.01
C SER A 749 -10.07 -5.82 24.02
N ASN A 750 -10.92 -4.80 23.87
CA ASN A 750 -10.68 -3.65 23.02
C ASN A 750 -9.87 -2.56 23.72
N PHE A 751 -9.61 -2.67 25.01
CA PHE A 751 -8.79 -1.74 25.75
C PHE A 751 -7.30 -1.96 25.44
N VAL A 752 -6.92 -1.69 24.20
CA VAL A 752 -5.54 -1.73 23.69
C VAL A 752 -5.21 -0.41 23.03
N TYR A 753 -4.13 0.25 23.44
CA TYR A 753 -3.73 1.56 22.93
C TYR A 753 -2.22 1.75 22.79
N GLY A 754 -1.44 0.79 23.24
CA GLY A 754 0.03 0.81 23.20
C GLY A 754 0.63 0.25 21.91
N PRO A 755 1.96 0.20 21.83
CA PRO A 755 2.69 -0.53 20.81
C PRO A 755 2.28 -2.00 20.73
N SER A 756 2.35 -2.59 19.54
CA SER A 756 1.88 -3.97 19.30
C SER A 756 2.72 -5.04 19.99
N GLN A 757 3.96 -4.72 20.39
CA GLN A 757 4.87 -5.65 21.07
C GLN A 757 5.74 -4.91 22.10
N PRO A 758 6.02 -5.53 23.27
CA PRO A 758 7.04 -5.07 24.20
C PRO A 758 8.43 -5.31 23.63
N ARG A 759 9.47 -5.12 24.45
CA ARG A 759 10.86 -5.39 24.04
C ARG A 759 11.00 -6.81 23.47
N THR A 760 11.53 -6.90 22.25
CA THR A 760 11.68 -8.17 21.52
C THR A 760 13.12 -8.28 21.01
N VAL A 761 13.82 -9.34 21.42
CA VAL A 761 15.17 -9.66 20.93
C VAL A 761 15.05 -10.61 19.76
N TYR A 762 15.87 -10.42 18.72
CA TYR A 762 15.83 -11.32 17.56
C TYR A 762 17.21 -11.60 16.98
N VAL A 763 17.32 -12.77 16.34
CA VAL A 763 18.48 -13.18 15.55
C VAL A 763 18.00 -13.89 14.29
N GLY A 764 18.76 -13.76 13.22
CA GLY A 764 18.40 -14.43 11.97
C GLY A 764 19.58 -14.70 11.06
N LEU A 765 19.30 -15.55 10.08
CA LEU A 765 20.22 -16.00 9.05
C LEU A 765 19.55 -15.88 7.69
N LYS A 766 20.20 -15.18 6.76
CA LYS A 766 19.74 -15.03 5.38
C LYS A 766 20.81 -15.57 4.43
N ILE A 767 20.42 -16.46 3.53
CA ILE A 767 21.26 -17.02 2.47
C ILE A 767 20.68 -16.57 1.14
N ARG A 768 21.49 -15.98 0.29
CA ARG A 768 21.06 -15.50 -1.03
C ARG A 768 22.11 -15.78 -2.10
N GLY A 769 21.63 -16.05 -3.37
CA GLY A 769 22.46 -16.27 -4.54
C GLY A 769 21.75 -15.94 -5.84
#